data_8bf90057065d4b01eae5c2ca755afb77
#
_entry.id   8bf90057065d4b01eae5c2ca755afb77
#
_cell.length_a   1.000
_cell.length_b   1.000
_cell.length_c   1.000
_cell.angle_alpha   90.00
_cell.angle_beta   90.00
_cell.angle_gamma   90.00
#
_symmetry.space_group_name_H-M   'P 1'
#
loop_
_entity.id
_entity.type
_entity.pdbx_description
1 polymer ?
#
loop_
_entity_poly.entity_id
_entity_poly.type
_entity_poly.pdbx_seq_one_letter_code
_entity_poly.pdbx_strand_id
1 'polypeptide(L)'
;MSVLPPSLRAALARPAPPAGLGALRHVVFFMQENRSFDHYFGTLRGVRGFGDRNAITLPDGKPVFDQSGVLPYPVRDGVGDRSLTEGDLQYVEGVDHEWDTGQRARGGGWHDGWIAGKGPGAMVHFDRRDLPFQFELAETFTLCDAYHCSMFGPTNPNRLYHWSGTVGYEPSGARTTANDACDEDTHPGYTHTSYPERLTTAGKTWRVYQEWDNYQCNSLDYFASFKDVARKALAHTPCRSLHSFYTSIAGLPAEEREEMFAALRKGVEALTPAERDAYERGLHRVPPGRLAAAFRADVAEGRLPQVSYIVAPEAYSEHPDPSSPAHSAGLVYEILDALAAHPSVWERTALFLTFDENDGFYDHVPPPLPPEGTEDEFVDGLPIGLGYRVPMTVVSPWTAGGHVCSEVFDHTSTIRFVERWLGVAEPNISPWRRQVAGDLTSAFDFTSTPPAVPAAAAVAAVTVPPFRVRWPATPPAERRLAAQESGTRPARPLPYRPEASAVLADDGLIVTMTDAGERGSHVVLYPYAGEFAFPRHFDVLGAQSVTIPLREDAYRLTLTGPNGFRREFAGSRTVPAARTAVSSRGDGRRLTVTIANPGPAPLTFTLDALAYGAGRREVAVAAGDRAVIDWDTASGWYDLRLTVAEDPSFHRRMMGRLEDGHAGVSG
;
A
#
# COMPACT_ATOMS: atom_id res chain seq x y z
N MET A 1 -23.15 5.66 17.15
CA MET A 1 -23.54 4.26 16.85
C MET A 1 -22.58 3.76 15.77
N SER A 2 -22.30 2.44 15.71
CA SER A 2 -21.47 1.88 14.64
C SER A 2 -22.09 2.10 13.26
N VAL A 3 -21.25 2.43 12.29
CA VAL A 3 -21.65 2.61 10.87
C VAL A 3 -21.50 1.32 10.04
N LEU A 4 -20.95 0.23 10.63
CA LEU A 4 -20.85 -1.07 9.97
C LEU A 4 -22.20 -1.84 9.97
N PRO A 5 -22.42 -2.78 9.02
CA PRO A 5 -23.64 -3.59 8.97
C PRO A 5 -23.94 -4.30 10.30
N PRO A 6 -25.20 -4.33 10.77
CA PRO A 6 -25.59 -5.11 11.94
C PRO A 6 -25.29 -6.61 11.82
N SER A 7 -25.44 -7.17 10.60
CA SER A 7 -25.08 -8.55 10.28
C SER A 7 -23.59 -8.83 10.52
N LEU A 8 -22.71 -7.90 10.13
CA LEU A 8 -21.27 -8.01 10.35
C LEU A 8 -20.93 -8.00 11.83
N ARG A 9 -21.53 -7.11 12.62
CA ARG A 9 -21.36 -7.10 14.08
C ARG A 9 -21.84 -8.40 14.74
N ALA A 10 -22.95 -8.92 14.30
CA ALA A 10 -23.46 -10.21 14.78
C ALA A 10 -22.52 -11.37 14.38
N ALA A 11 -21.93 -11.30 13.18
CA ALA A 11 -20.98 -12.29 12.71
C ALA A 11 -19.67 -12.28 13.51
N LEU A 12 -19.16 -11.09 13.88
CA LEU A 12 -17.97 -10.92 14.72
C LEU A 12 -18.16 -11.41 16.18
N ALA A 13 -19.40 -11.46 16.67
CA ALA A 13 -19.71 -11.98 18.00
C ALA A 13 -19.77 -13.53 18.05
N ARG A 14 -19.57 -14.21 16.93
CA ARG A 14 -19.61 -15.68 16.84
C ARG A 14 -18.30 -16.32 17.31
N PRO A 15 -18.32 -17.66 17.56
CA PRO A 15 -17.10 -18.41 17.82
C PRO A 15 -16.06 -18.24 16.72
N ALA A 16 -14.79 -18.48 17.07
CA ALA A 16 -13.69 -18.42 16.13
C ALA A 16 -13.93 -19.30 14.89
N PRO A 17 -13.48 -18.85 13.71
CA PRO A 17 -13.55 -19.64 12.49
C PRO A 17 -12.64 -20.87 12.57
N PRO A 18 -12.79 -21.84 11.65
CA PRO A 18 -11.87 -22.97 11.56
C PRO A 18 -10.43 -22.49 11.36
N ALA A 19 -9.46 -23.17 11.97
CA ALA A 19 -8.06 -22.80 11.87
C ALA A 19 -7.44 -23.12 10.50
N GLY A 20 -6.45 -22.31 10.11
CA GLY A 20 -5.58 -22.49 8.95
C GLY A 20 -6.11 -21.92 7.65
N LEU A 21 -5.18 -21.56 6.76
CA LEU A 21 -5.46 -21.04 5.42
C LEU A 21 -6.34 -22.01 4.59
N GLY A 22 -6.21 -23.32 4.80
CA GLY A 22 -7.04 -24.34 4.14
C GLY A 22 -8.53 -24.31 4.49
N ALA A 23 -8.94 -23.54 5.54
CA ALA A 23 -10.34 -23.33 5.86
C ALA A 23 -11.02 -22.30 4.95
N LEU A 24 -10.24 -21.43 4.30
CA LEU A 24 -10.70 -20.44 3.35
C LEU A 24 -11.41 -21.10 2.14
N ARG A 25 -12.49 -20.51 1.68
CA ARG A 25 -13.25 -20.96 0.51
C ARG A 25 -13.46 -19.87 -0.52
N HIS A 26 -13.51 -18.60 -0.09
CA HIS A 26 -13.81 -17.48 -0.93
C HIS A 26 -12.85 -16.33 -0.66
N VAL A 27 -12.30 -15.77 -1.72
CA VAL A 27 -11.55 -14.53 -1.72
C VAL A 27 -12.30 -13.51 -2.56
N VAL A 28 -12.51 -12.32 -2.03
CA VAL A 28 -13.15 -11.22 -2.71
C VAL A 28 -12.17 -10.07 -2.79
N PHE A 29 -11.83 -9.63 -3.99
CA PHE A 29 -11.06 -8.42 -4.24
C PHE A 29 -11.98 -7.28 -4.59
N PHE A 30 -11.84 -6.16 -3.89
CA PHE A 30 -12.55 -4.93 -4.17
C PHE A 30 -11.51 -3.80 -4.26
N MET A 31 -11.08 -3.51 -5.48
CA MET A 31 -10.14 -2.44 -5.76
C MET A 31 -10.91 -1.20 -6.19
N GLN A 32 -10.77 -0.15 -5.40
CA GLN A 32 -11.35 1.19 -5.58
C GLN A 32 -10.36 2.08 -6.33
N GLU A 33 -10.70 3.36 -6.49
CA GLU A 33 -9.93 4.33 -7.26
C GLU A 33 -9.39 5.48 -6.42
N ASN A 34 -8.14 5.66 -6.58
CA ASN A 34 -7.26 6.80 -6.47
C ASN A 34 -7.24 7.47 -5.10
N ARG A 35 -6.69 6.78 -4.07
CA ARG A 35 -6.46 7.38 -2.75
C ARG A 35 -5.12 6.96 -2.17
N SER A 36 -4.31 7.92 -1.70
CA SER A 36 -3.10 7.59 -0.93
C SER A 36 -3.43 7.18 0.50
N PHE A 37 -2.49 6.47 1.13
CA PHE A 37 -2.64 6.08 2.53
C PHE A 37 -2.72 7.29 3.46
N ASP A 38 -1.86 8.28 3.31
CA ASP A 38 -1.88 9.49 4.15
C ASP A 38 -3.10 10.35 3.91
N HIS A 39 -3.59 10.44 2.67
CA HIS A 39 -4.82 11.15 2.34
C HIS A 39 -6.03 10.60 3.13
N TYR A 40 -6.03 9.28 3.40
CA TYR A 40 -7.09 8.57 4.11
C TYR A 40 -6.81 8.40 5.61
N PHE A 41 -5.67 7.85 5.94
CA PHE A 41 -5.34 7.36 7.28
C PHE A 41 -4.13 8.04 7.92
N GLY A 42 -3.62 9.12 7.33
CA GLY A 42 -2.49 9.88 7.90
C GLY A 42 -2.73 10.37 9.33
N THR A 43 -4.00 10.59 9.71
CA THR A 43 -4.39 11.01 11.07
C THR A 43 -4.79 9.85 11.98
N LEU A 44 -4.94 8.62 11.47
CA LEU A 44 -5.38 7.46 12.25
C LEU A 44 -4.31 7.04 13.25
N ARG A 45 -4.71 6.74 14.49
CA ARG A 45 -3.79 6.27 15.54
C ARG A 45 -3.10 4.96 15.19
N GLY A 46 -1.86 4.83 15.63
CA GLY A 46 -1.10 3.57 15.62
C GLY A 46 -0.81 3.00 14.25
N VAL A 47 -0.72 3.85 13.24
CA VAL A 47 -0.21 3.56 11.89
C VAL A 47 0.96 4.49 11.59
N ARG A 48 1.71 4.22 10.54
CA ARG A 48 2.71 5.15 10.00
C ARG A 48 2.00 6.28 9.24
N GLY A 49 1.60 7.31 9.99
CA GLY A 49 0.90 8.50 9.51
C GLY A 49 1.66 9.78 9.82
N PHE A 50 0.95 10.90 10.04
CA PHE A 50 1.59 12.22 10.26
C PHE A 50 2.40 12.34 11.55
N GLY A 51 2.33 11.38 12.46
CA GLY A 51 3.18 11.26 13.65
C GLY A 51 4.36 10.31 13.49
N ASP A 52 4.65 9.82 12.29
CA ASP A 52 5.75 8.86 12.06
C ASP A 52 7.11 9.46 12.45
N ARG A 53 7.75 8.87 13.45
CA ARG A 53 9.09 9.25 13.91
C ARG A 53 10.20 8.89 12.93
N ASN A 54 9.92 7.98 11.99
CA ASN A 54 10.86 7.55 10.97
C ASN A 54 10.75 8.35 9.66
N ALA A 55 9.89 9.37 9.61
CA ALA A 55 9.79 10.26 8.46
C ALA A 55 11.18 10.81 8.08
N ILE A 56 11.51 10.78 6.79
CA ILE A 56 12.82 11.22 6.32
C ILE A 56 12.98 12.73 6.45
N THR A 57 14.21 13.16 6.57
CA THR A 57 14.60 14.57 6.46
C THR A 57 14.99 14.83 5.01
N LEU A 58 14.53 15.93 4.43
CA LEU A 58 14.90 16.36 3.08
C LEU A 58 16.32 16.96 3.05
N PRO A 59 16.94 17.11 1.86
CA PRO A 59 18.28 17.69 1.75
C PRO A 59 18.42 19.10 2.34
N ASP A 60 17.32 19.87 2.38
CA ASP A 60 17.28 21.22 2.98
C ASP A 60 17.13 21.22 4.51
N GLY A 61 17.08 20.05 5.12
CA GLY A 61 16.95 19.85 6.57
C GLY A 61 15.52 19.84 7.10
N LYS A 62 14.52 20.05 6.27
CA LYS A 62 13.11 19.97 6.66
C LYS A 62 12.59 18.53 6.70
N PRO A 63 11.53 18.24 7.47
CA PRO A 63 10.86 16.95 7.40
C PRO A 63 10.19 16.78 6.03
N VAL A 64 10.05 15.54 5.55
CA VAL A 64 9.38 15.22 4.27
C VAL A 64 7.95 15.76 4.19
N PHE A 65 7.30 16.03 5.31
CA PHE A 65 5.98 16.66 5.37
C PHE A 65 5.97 18.12 4.85
N ASP A 66 7.11 18.83 4.86
CA ASP A 66 7.20 20.20 4.34
C ASP A 66 7.60 20.18 2.86
N GLN A 67 6.60 20.11 1.99
CA GLN A 67 6.79 20.07 0.55
C GLN A 67 6.80 21.53 0.00
N SER A 68 7.99 22.07 -0.20
CA SER A 68 8.16 23.46 -0.71
C SER A 68 7.35 24.51 0.06
N GLY A 69 7.19 24.31 1.36
CA GLY A 69 6.44 25.22 2.23
C GLY A 69 4.97 24.86 2.42
N VAL A 70 4.45 23.83 1.79
CA VAL A 70 3.09 23.30 2.01
C VAL A 70 3.18 22.07 2.90
N LEU A 71 2.38 22.05 3.96
CA LEU A 71 2.22 20.90 4.87
C LEU A 71 0.91 20.17 4.55
N PRO A 72 0.76 18.88 4.88
CA PRO A 72 -0.53 18.20 4.84
C PRO A 72 -1.61 18.96 5.60
N TYR A 73 -2.77 19.14 5.00
CA TYR A 73 -3.89 19.90 5.57
C TYR A 73 -5.23 19.19 5.36
N PRO A 74 -6.18 19.30 6.33
CA PRO A 74 -7.46 18.63 6.22
C PRO A 74 -8.34 19.30 5.15
N VAL A 75 -9.23 18.50 4.52
CA VAL A 75 -10.19 19.00 3.51
C VAL A 75 -10.97 20.23 3.98
N ARG A 76 -11.31 20.32 5.28
CA ARG A 76 -12.05 21.44 5.88
C ARG A 76 -11.31 22.77 5.80
N ASP A 77 -9.99 22.72 5.91
CA ASP A 77 -9.13 23.90 5.85
C ASP A 77 -8.74 24.24 4.40
N GLY A 78 -8.92 23.28 3.48
CA GLY A 78 -8.59 23.41 2.06
C GLY A 78 -9.65 24.09 1.19
N VAL A 79 -10.80 24.48 1.76
CA VAL A 79 -11.93 25.01 0.98
C VAL A 79 -11.71 26.42 0.41
N GLY A 80 -10.72 27.17 0.90
CA GLY A 80 -10.50 28.59 0.53
C GLY A 80 -11.71 29.45 0.89
N ASP A 81 -12.13 30.33 -0.02
CA ASP A 81 -13.29 31.22 0.17
C ASP A 81 -14.65 30.58 -0.16
N ARG A 82 -14.70 29.24 -0.39
CA ARG A 82 -15.94 28.54 -0.75
C ARG A 82 -16.78 28.23 0.47
N SER A 83 -18.10 28.30 0.31
CA SER A 83 -19.05 27.82 1.32
C SER A 83 -19.52 26.41 0.95
N LEU A 84 -18.91 25.40 1.56
CA LEU A 84 -19.18 23.99 1.33
C LEU A 84 -19.84 23.36 2.55
N THR A 85 -20.76 22.43 2.32
CA THR A 85 -21.32 21.59 3.38
C THR A 85 -20.39 20.41 3.68
N GLU A 86 -20.61 19.72 4.80
CA GLU A 86 -19.89 18.48 5.15
C GLU A 86 -19.93 17.43 4.03
N GLY A 87 -21.08 17.33 3.32
CA GLY A 87 -21.22 16.40 2.19
C GLY A 87 -20.45 16.85 0.95
N ASP A 88 -20.32 18.17 0.72
CA ASP A 88 -19.58 18.69 -0.42
C ASP A 88 -18.06 18.44 -0.27
N LEU A 89 -17.55 18.36 0.97
CA LEU A 89 -16.14 18.07 1.23
C LEU A 89 -15.69 16.72 0.64
N GLN A 90 -16.62 15.78 0.46
CA GLN A 90 -16.37 14.47 -0.15
C GLN A 90 -15.95 14.55 -1.63
N TYR A 91 -16.21 15.66 -2.32
CA TYR A 91 -15.97 15.86 -3.75
C TYR A 91 -14.75 16.75 -4.03
N VAL A 92 -13.71 16.60 -3.23
CA VAL A 92 -12.41 17.22 -3.55
C VAL A 92 -11.89 16.69 -4.88
N GLU A 93 -11.44 17.60 -5.76
CA GLU A 93 -10.90 17.24 -7.08
C GLU A 93 -9.67 16.35 -6.97
N GLY A 94 -9.56 15.42 -7.94
CA GLY A 94 -8.37 14.61 -8.17
C GLY A 94 -7.17 15.45 -8.59
N VAL A 95 -6.02 14.85 -8.49
CA VAL A 95 -4.73 15.45 -8.81
C VAL A 95 -4.09 14.62 -9.93
N ASP A 96 -3.27 15.25 -10.77
CA ASP A 96 -2.57 14.56 -11.85
C ASP A 96 -1.81 13.32 -11.32
N HIS A 97 -2.06 12.15 -11.89
CA HIS A 97 -1.51 10.86 -11.48
C HIS A 97 -0.75 10.13 -12.61
N GLU A 98 -0.40 10.85 -13.67
CA GLU A 98 0.38 10.30 -14.77
C GLU A 98 1.81 9.92 -14.36
N TRP A 99 2.43 9.05 -15.16
CA TRP A 99 3.78 8.54 -14.98
C TRP A 99 4.82 9.65 -14.79
N ASP A 100 4.83 10.65 -15.68
CA ASP A 100 5.83 11.72 -15.68
C ASP A 100 5.74 12.59 -14.42
N THR A 101 4.53 12.88 -13.97
CA THR A 101 4.31 13.68 -12.76
C THR A 101 4.58 12.87 -11.49
N GLY A 102 4.34 11.55 -11.53
CA GLY A 102 4.74 10.60 -10.48
C GLY A 102 6.26 10.55 -10.31
N GLN A 103 7.01 10.42 -11.41
CA GLN A 103 8.47 10.45 -11.39
C GLN A 103 9.03 11.81 -10.93
N ARG A 104 8.33 12.90 -11.24
CA ARG A 104 8.68 14.25 -10.78
C ARG A 104 8.47 14.40 -9.27
N ALA A 105 7.34 13.89 -8.74
CA ALA A 105 7.08 13.87 -7.30
C ALA A 105 8.13 13.04 -6.53
N ARG A 106 8.63 11.94 -7.12
CA ARG A 106 9.71 11.12 -6.57
C ARG A 106 11.01 11.90 -6.32
N GLY A 107 11.30 12.98 -7.09
CA GLY A 107 12.44 13.87 -6.84
C GLY A 107 13.80 13.15 -6.78
N GLY A 108 14.08 12.21 -7.71
CA GLY A 108 15.32 11.43 -7.68
C GLY A 108 15.46 10.47 -6.48
N GLY A 109 14.38 10.23 -5.73
CA GLY A 109 14.35 9.39 -4.53
C GLY A 109 14.32 10.14 -3.20
N TRP A 110 14.33 11.48 -3.23
CA TRP A 110 14.14 12.31 -2.04
C TRP A 110 12.68 12.56 -1.70
N HIS A 111 11.76 12.32 -2.65
CA HIS A 111 10.31 12.54 -2.50
C HIS A 111 9.95 13.98 -2.11
N ASP A 112 10.69 14.93 -2.65
CA ASP A 112 10.57 16.39 -2.42
C ASP A 112 9.93 17.14 -3.58
N GLY A 113 9.52 16.44 -4.63
CA GLY A 113 8.96 17.01 -5.86
C GLY A 113 7.43 17.10 -5.91
N TRP A 114 6.71 16.89 -4.81
CA TRP A 114 5.24 16.81 -4.83
C TRP A 114 4.56 18.07 -5.37
N ILE A 115 4.96 19.25 -4.89
CA ILE A 115 4.35 20.52 -5.36
C ILE A 115 4.67 20.78 -6.83
N ALA A 116 5.90 20.48 -7.26
CA ALA A 116 6.31 20.66 -8.66
C ALA A 116 5.69 19.62 -9.61
N GLY A 117 5.45 18.39 -9.14
CA GLY A 117 4.85 17.32 -9.92
C GLY A 117 3.33 17.31 -9.90
N LYS A 118 2.73 17.55 -8.75
CA LYS A 118 1.30 17.31 -8.48
C LYS A 118 0.52 18.57 -8.07
N GLY A 119 1.22 19.64 -7.70
CA GLY A 119 0.58 20.85 -7.19
C GLY A 119 0.20 20.79 -5.70
N PRO A 120 -0.20 21.94 -5.12
CA PRO A 120 -0.45 22.05 -3.69
C PRO A 120 -1.71 21.32 -3.21
N GLY A 121 -2.66 21.02 -4.09
CA GLY A 121 -3.85 20.21 -3.81
C GLY A 121 -3.52 18.78 -3.41
N ALA A 122 -2.35 18.26 -3.81
CA ALA A 122 -1.87 16.94 -3.42
C ALA A 122 -1.79 16.73 -1.89
N MET A 123 -1.56 17.80 -1.12
CA MET A 123 -1.33 17.76 0.31
C MET A 123 -2.62 17.68 1.15
N VAL A 124 -3.80 17.67 0.52
CA VAL A 124 -5.09 17.57 1.22
C VAL A 124 -5.32 16.16 1.78
N HIS A 125 -5.92 16.07 2.96
CA HIS A 125 -6.28 14.78 3.56
C HIS A 125 -7.65 14.81 4.25
N PHE A 126 -8.25 13.63 4.38
CA PHE A 126 -9.43 13.39 5.22
C PHE A 126 -9.06 13.09 6.67
N ASP A 127 -10.06 13.12 7.54
CA ASP A 127 -9.96 12.64 8.91
C ASP A 127 -11.16 11.73 9.28
N ARG A 128 -11.22 11.27 10.53
CA ARG A 128 -12.29 10.38 11.02
C ARG A 128 -13.70 10.98 10.85
N ARG A 129 -13.84 12.30 10.86
CA ARG A 129 -15.14 12.96 10.69
C ARG A 129 -15.64 12.86 9.26
N ASP A 130 -14.69 12.84 8.31
CA ASP A 130 -14.97 12.74 6.89
C ASP A 130 -15.20 11.28 6.45
N LEU A 131 -14.48 10.33 7.07
CA LEU A 131 -14.44 8.91 6.70
C LEU A 131 -14.84 7.97 7.86
N PRO A 132 -16.01 8.16 8.50
CA PRO A 132 -16.38 7.37 9.68
C PRO A 132 -16.47 5.86 9.40
N PHE A 133 -16.92 5.46 8.20
CA PHE A 133 -17.04 4.06 7.81
C PHE A 133 -15.67 3.40 7.62
N GLN A 134 -14.79 4.04 6.87
CA GLN A 134 -13.45 3.52 6.57
C GLN A 134 -12.60 3.42 7.85
N PHE A 135 -12.70 4.43 8.73
CA PHE A 135 -12.00 4.40 10.02
C PHE A 135 -12.52 3.29 10.93
N GLU A 136 -13.84 3.09 11.04
CA GLU A 136 -14.39 1.99 11.83
C GLU A 136 -14.01 0.63 11.25
N LEU A 137 -13.99 0.49 9.93
CA LEU A 137 -13.56 -0.74 9.26
C LEU A 137 -12.08 -1.03 9.57
N ALA A 138 -11.21 -0.05 9.43
CA ALA A 138 -9.78 -0.15 9.76
C ALA A 138 -9.52 -0.43 11.24
N GLU A 139 -10.38 0.07 12.16
CA GLU A 139 -10.29 -0.21 13.59
C GLU A 139 -10.88 -1.57 13.98
N THR A 140 -11.68 -2.17 13.13
CA THR A 140 -12.29 -3.49 13.37
C THR A 140 -11.42 -4.62 12.84
N PHE A 141 -10.76 -4.42 11.69
CA PHE A 141 -10.00 -5.43 10.97
C PHE A 141 -8.52 -5.10 10.86
N THR A 142 -7.76 -5.88 10.08
CA THR A 142 -6.35 -5.59 9.85
C THR A 142 -6.18 -4.56 8.73
N LEU A 143 -5.54 -3.43 9.06
CA LEU A 143 -5.10 -2.41 8.11
C LEU A 143 -3.62 -2.62 7.79
N CYS A 144 -3.25 -2.68 6.50
CA CYS A 144 -1.87 -2.77 6.04
C CYS A 144 -1.36 -1.35 5.77
N ASP A 145 -0.44 -0.84 6.60
CA ASP A 145 0.09 0.53 6.50
C ASP A 145 1.42 0.63 5.71
N ALA A 146 1.80 -0.46 5.06
CA ALA A 146 2.90 -0.53 4.10
C ALA A 146 2.48 -1.26 2.81
N TYR A 147 1.21 -1.12 2.42
CA TYR A 147 0.71 -1.57 1.13
C TYR A 147 0.87 -0.44 0.11
N HIS A 148 1.53 -0.73 -0.99
CA HIS A 148 1.88 0.21 -2.05
C HIS A 148 1.10 -0.09 -3.32
N CYS A 149 0.78 0.92 -4.14
CA CYS A 149 0.49 0.66 -5.53
C CYS A 149 1.75 0.14 -6.23
N SER A 150 1.59 -0.48 -7.40
CA SER A 150 2.69 -1.24 -7.99
C SER A 150 3.64 -0.40 -8.83
N MET A 151 3.25 0.83 -9.19
CA MET A 151 4.08 1.75 -9.95
C MET A 151 3.68 3.22 -9.75
N PHE A 152 4.59 4.12 -10.15
CA PHE A 152 4.29 5.55 -10.25
C PHE A 152 3.50 5.83 -11.53
N GLY A 153 2.21 5.74 -11.51
CA GLY A 153 1.43 5.97 -12.72
C GLY A 153 -0.06 5.72 -12.52
N PRO A 154 -0.84 5.82 -13.63
CA PRO A 154 -2.28 5.84 -13.56
C PRO A 154 -2.91 4.45 -13.35
N THR A 155 -4.25 4.43 -13.38
CA THR A 155 -5.16 3.32 -13.11
C THR A 155 -4.79 2.02 -13.83
N ASN A 156 -4.74 2.02 -15.18
CA ASN A 156 -4.61 0.78 -15.93
C ASN A 156 -3.31 0.03 -15.66
N PRO A 157 -2.12 0.65 -15.70
CA PRO A 157 -0.87 -0.02 -15.39
C PRO A 157 -0.85 -0.60 -13.97
N ASN A 158 -1.38 0.11 -12.97
CA ASN A 158 -1.48 -0.40 -11.60
C ASN A 158 -2.43 -1.59 -11.51
N ARG A 159 -3.60 -1.52 -12.13
CA ARG A 159 -4.56 -2.63 -12.17
C ARG A 159 -4.00 -3.85 -12.91
N LEU A 160 -3.18 -3.69 -13.96
CA LEU A 160 -2.53 -4.81 -14.65
C LEU A 160 -1.68 -5.65 -13.71
N TYR A 161 -0.97 -5.05 -12.74
CA TYR A 161 -0.26 -5.82 -11.71
C TYR A 161 -1.18 -6.68 -10.87
N HIS A 162 -2.37 -6.19 -10.55
CA HIS A 162 -3.40 -6.95 -9.82
C HIS A 162 -4.00 -8.09 -10.66
N TRP A 163 -4.13 -7.90 -11.98
CA TRP A 163 -4.78 -8.85 -12.87
C TRP A 163 -3.82 -9.85 -13.53
N SER A 164 -2.52 -9.56 -13.56
CA SER A 164 -1.55 -10.40 -14.30
C SER A 164 -0.15 -10.44 -13.71
N GLY A 165 0.13 -9.73 -12.61
CA GLY A 165 1.44 -9.70 -11.95
C GLY A 165 2.50 -8.86 -12.66
N THR A 166 2.16 -8.22 -13.78
CA THR A 166 3.05 -7.36 -14.58
C THR A 166 2.28 -6.26 -15.28
N VAL A 167 2.93 -5.15 -15.57
CA VAL A 167 2.35 -4.09 -16.38
C VAL A 167 2.30 -4.45 -17.88
N GLY A 168 3.14 -5.39 -18.34
CA GLY A 168 3.18 -5.82 -19.73
C GLY A 168 3.85 -4.83 -20.68
N TYR A 169 3.54 -4.96 -21.94
CA TYR A 169 4.11 -4.16 -23.03
C TYR A 169 3.01 -3.69 -23.97
N GLU A 170 3.13 -2.45 -24.42
CA GLU A 170 2.32 -1.89 -25.51
C GLU A 170 2.62 -2.57 -26.84
N PRO A 171 1.74 -2.48 -27.84
CA PRO A 171 1.99 -3.01 -29.18
C PRO A 171 3.25 -2.46 -29.84
N SER A 172 3.72 -1.30 -29.42
CA SER A 172 5.00 -0.71 -29.86
C SER A 172 6.23 -1.40 -29.31
N GLY A 173 6.08 -2.25 -28.29
CA GLY A 173 7.18 -2.87 -27.54
C GLY A 173 7.67 -2.03 -26.35
N ALA A 174 7.10 -0.85 -26.11
CA ALA A 174 7.37 -0.08 -24.90
C ALA A 174 6.66 -0.70 -23.68
N ARG A 175 7.17 -0.44 -22.48
CA ARG A 175 6.46 -0.80 -21.23
C ARG A 175 5.21 0.06 -21.08
N THR A 176 4.12 -0.53 -20.61
CA THR A 176 2.88 0.20 -20.35
C THR A 176 3.06 1.15 -19.17
N THR A 177 2.87 2.44 -19.40
CA THR A 177 2.99 3.49 -18.36
C THR A 177 1.81 4.47 -18.34
N ALA A 178 0.84 4.29 -19.25
CA ALA A 178 -0.31 5.16 -19.42
C ALA A 178 -1.61 4.35 -19.53
N ASN A 179 -2.76 5.03 -19.61
CA ASN A 179 -4.08 4.42 -19.72
C ASN A 179 -4.49 4.10 -21.19
N ASP A 180 -3.53 3.80 -22.06
CA ASP A 180 -3.79 3.59 -23.50
C ASP A 180 -4.80 2.49 -23.81
N ALA A 181 -4.86 1.46 -22.98
CA ALA A 181 -5.81 0.35 -23.14
C ALA A 181 -7.27 0.74 -22.89
N CYS A 182 -7.56 1.89 -22.27
CA CYS A 182 -8.93 2.43 -22.15
C CYS A 182 -9.60 2.64 -23.51
N ASP A 183 -8.82 2.84 -24.58
CA ASP A 183 -9.34 2.84 -25.94
C ASP A 183 -9.61 1.41 -26.42
N GLU A 184 -10.67 0.81 -25.89
CA GLU A 184 -11.04 -0.57 -26.17
C GLU A 184 -11.34 -0.82 -27.66
N ASP A 185 -11.77 0.20 -28.41
CA ASP A 185 -12.17 0.06 -29.81
C ASP A 185 -10.96 -0.09 -30.75
N THR A 186 -9.85 0.58 -30.45
CA THR A 186 -8.68 0.65 -31.33
C THR A 186 -7.44 -0.06 -30.76
N HIS A 187 -7.28 -0.13 -29.45
CA HIS A 187 -6.15 -0.85 -28.85
C HIS A 187 -6.30 -2.36 -29.05
N PRO A 188 -5.28 -3.06 -29.60
CA PRO A 188 -5.38 -4.49 -29.94
C PRO A 188 -5.49 -5.42 -28.73
N GLY A 189 -5.11 -4.95 -27.56
CA GLY A 189 -5.08 -5.70 -26.30
C GLY A 189 -3.71 -6.28 -25.98
N TYR A 190 -3.46 -6.45 -24.68
CA TYR A 190 -2.24 -7.08 -24.16
C TYR A 190 -2.23 -8.59 -24.45
N THR A 191 -1.07 -9.14 -24.74
CA THR A 191 -0.92 -10.54 -25.17
C THR A 191 -0.40 -11.48 -24.08
N HIS A 192 0.07 -10.95 -22.95
CA HIS A 192 0.47 -11.77 -21.81
C HIS A 192 -0.77 -12.34 -21.10
N THR A 193 -0.61 -13.48 -20.43
CA THR A 193 -1.71 -14.20 -19.79
C THR A 193 -2.15 -13.50 -18.52
N SER A 194 -3.45 -13.29 -18.36
CA SER A 194 -4.06 -12.80 -17.11
C SER A 194 -4.15 -13.91 -16.05
N TYR A 195 -4.21 -13.52 -14.78
CA TYR A 195 -4.34 -14.49 -13.70
C TYR A 195 -5.69 -15.26 -13.70
N PRO A 196 -6.85 -14.66 -14.06
CA PRO A 196 -8.09 -15.38 -14.30
C PRO A 196 -7.99 -16.49 -15.35
N GLU A 197 -7.21 -16.30 -16.43
CA GLU A 197 -6.96 -17.36 -17.41
C GLU A 197 -6.18 -18.53 -16.80
N ARG A 198 -5.20 -18.25 -15.93
CA ARG A 198 -4.48 -19.29 -15.17
C ARG A 198 -5.39 -20.02 -14.19
N LEU A 199 -6.26 -19.31 -13.49
CA LEU A 199 -7.28 -19.91 -12.62
C LEU A 199 -8.19 -20.84 -13.41
N THR A 200 -8.65 -20.42 -14.58
CA THR A 200 -9.46 -21.26 -15.49
C THR A 200 -8.71 -22.52 -15.90
N THR A 201 -7.46 -22.39 -16.33
CA THR A 201 -6.60 -23.53 -16.73
C THR A 201 -6.39 -24.51 -15.57
N ALA A 202 -6.31 -24.00 -14.33
CA ALA A 202 -6.18 -24.82 -13.12
C ALA A 202 -7.53 -25.35 -12.58
N GLY A 203 -8.63 -25.17 -13.30
CA GLY A 203 -9.97 -25.62 -12.88
C GLY A 203 -10.53 -24.89 -11.66
N LYS A 204 -10.06 -23.67 -11.39
CA LYS A 204 -10.56 -22.84 -10.27
C LYS A 204 -11.71 -21.97 -10.72
N THR A 205 -12.62 -21.68 -9.78
CA THR A 205 -13.79 -20.83 -10.07
C THR A 205 -13.49 -19.38 -9.73
N TRP A 206 -13.84 -18.49 -10.63
CA TRP A 206 -13.70 -17.05 -10.46
C TRP A 206 -14.81 -16.30 -11.19
N ARG A 207 -15.08 -15.04 -10.81
CA ARG A 207 -16.07 -14.17 -11.46
C ARG A 207 -15.77 -12.70 -11.20
N VAL A 208 -16.07 -11.85 -12.19
CA VAL A 208 -16.15 -10.40 -12.08
C VAL A 208 -17.60 -9.98 -11.86
N TYR A 209 -17.86 -9.22 -10.81
CA TYR A 209 -19.14 -8.56 -10.52
C TYR A 209 -19.04 -7.11 -10.92
N GLN A 210 -19.81 -6.69 -11.91
CA GLN A 210 -19.75 -5.36 -12.52
C GLN A 210 -21.10 -4.97 -13.13
N GLU A 211 -21.35 -3.66 -13.31
CA GLU A 211 -22.54 -3.12 -13.97
C GLU A 211 -22.24 -2.71 -15.41
N TRP A 212 -23.25 -2.25 -16.16
CA TRP A 212 -23.10 -1.74 -17.52
C TRP A 212 -22.00 -0.69 -17.61
N ASP A 213 -22.05 0.30 -16.70
CA ASP A 213 -20.89 1.14 -16.39
C ASP A 213 -20.01 0.39 -15.39
N ASN A 214 -18.73 0.25 -15.72
CA ASN A 214 -17.70 -0.33 -14.86
C ASN A 214 -16.48 0.59 -14.75
N TYR A 215 -16.66 1.85 -15.14
CA TYR A 215 -15.63 2.88 -15.15
C TYR A 215 -14.33 2.44 -15.86
N GLN A 216 -14.45 1.54 -16.84
CA GLN A 216 -13.33 0.89 -17.54
C GLN A 216 -12.28 0.23 -16.63
N CYS A 217 -12.66 -0.16 -15.41
CA CYS A 217 -11.77 -0.73 -14.38
C CYS A 217 -11.72 -2.27 -14.38
N ASN A 218 -12.41 -2.93 -15.32
CA ASN A 218 -12.21 -4.34 -15.56
C ASN A 218 -11.05 -4.55 -16.54
N SER A 219 -9.85 -4.80 -16.03
CA SER A 219 -8.68 -4.95 -16.90
C SER A 219 -8.75 -6.14 -17.86
N LEU A 220 -9.68 -7.10 -17.68
CA LEU A 220 -9.88 -8.17 -18.67
C LEU A 220 -10.31 -7.61 -20.04
N ASP A 221 -11.01 -6.47 -20.07
CA ASP A 221 -11.38 -5.77 -21.30
C ASP A 221 -10.14 -5.31 -22.12
N TYR A 222 -8.94 -5.33 -21.52
CA TYR A 222 -7.69 -4.89 -22.14
C TYR A 222 -6.80 -6.03 -22.64
N PHE A 223 -7.11 -7.29 -22.32
CA PHE A 223 -6.38 -8.45 -22.82
C PHE A 223 -6.90 -8.91 -24.18
N ALA A 224 -6.00 -9.21 -25.13
CA ALA A 224 -6.35 -9.59 -26.49
C ALA A 224 -7.28 -10.81 -26.55
N SER A 225 -7.12 -11.78 -25.65
CA SER A 225 -7.98 -12.96 -25.52
C SER A 225 -9.42 -12.60 -25.19
N PHE A 226 -9.64 -11.69 -24.24
CA PHE A 226 -10.98 -11.24 -23.85
C PHE A 226 -11.58 -10.27 -24.87
N LYS A 227 -10.77 -9.41 -25.49
CA LYS A 227 -11.24 -8.56 -26.62
C LYS A 227 -11.75 -9.37 -27.78
N ASP A 228 -11.09 -10.50 -28.11
CA ASP A 228 -11.58 -11.40 -29.17
C ASP A 228 -12.95 -12.00 -28.81
N VAL A 229 -13.12 -12.46 -27.58
CA VAL A 229 -14.43 -12.94 -27.07
C VAL A 229 -15.49 -11.84 -27.13
N ALA A 230 -15.17 -10.62 -26.68
CA ALA A 230 -16.09 -9.49 -26.72
C ALA A 230 -16.52 -9.14 -28.16
N ARG A 231 -15.56 -9.09 -29.11
CA ARG A 231 -15.88 -8.82 -30.53
C ARG A 231 -16.78 -9.89 -31.16
N LYS A 232 -16.57 -11.17 -30.83
CA LYS A 232 -17.44 -12.27 -31.27
C LYS A 232 -18.84 -12.16 -30.65
N ALA A 233 -18.94 -11.84 -29.37
CA ALA A 233 -20.23 -11.62 -28.72
C ALA A 233 -21.01 -10.43 -29.34
N LEU A 234 -20.29 -9.39 -29.77
CA LEU A 234 -20.86 -8.19 -30.39
C LEU A 234 -21.09 -8.31 -31.91
N ALA A 235 -20.84 -9.47 -32.55
CA ALA A 235 -20.83 -9.65 -33.99
C ALA A 235 -22.15 -9.26 -34.68
N HIS A 236 -23.26 -9.18 -33.96
CA HIS A 236 -24.56 -8.79 -34.48
C HIS A 236 -25.00 -7.38 -34.06
N THR A 237 -24.11 -6.62 -33.42
CA THR A 237 -24.33 -5.23 -33.01
C THR A 237 -23.44 -4.28 -33.83
N PRO A 238 -23.73 -2.97 -33.84
CA PRO A 238 -22.86 -1.99 -34.49
C PRO A 238 -21.59 -1.65 -33.65
N CYS A 239 -21.48 -2.16 -32.42
CA CYS A 239 -20.43 -1.80 -31.49
C CYS A 239 -19.17 -2.67 -31.65
N ARG A 240 -17.99 -2.10 -31.31
CA ARG A 240 -16.70 -2.78 -31.41
C ARG A 240 -16.14 -3.25 -30.06
N SER A 241 -16.61 -2.63 -28.97
CA SER A 241 -16.23 -2.96 -27.59
C SER A 241 -17.45 -3.06 -26.70
N LEU A 242 -17.32 -3.71 -25.54
CA LEU A 242 -18.39 -3.74 -24.53
C LEU A 242 -18.62 -2.35 -23.95
N HIS A 243 -17.59 -1.53 -23.80
CA HIS A 243 -17.73 -0.14 -23.37
C HIS A 243 -18.63 0.63 -24.35
N SER A 244 -18.34 0.61 -25.66
CA SER A 244 -19.15 1.30 -26.67
C SER A 244 -20.58 0.74 -26.72
N PHE A 245 -20.78 -0.58 -26.52
CA PHE A 245 -22.12 -1.19 -26.45
C PHE A 245 -22.92 -0.66 -25.27
N TYR A 246 -22.41 -0.78 -24.04
CA TYR A 246 -23.15 -0.40 -22.83
C TYR A 246 -23.39 1.12 -22.75
N THR A 247 -22.45 1.92 -23.22
CA THR A 247 -22.61 3.39 -23.32
C THR A 247 -23.73 3.73 -24.31
N SER A 248 -23.77 3.06 -25.48
CA SER A 248 -24.81 3.34 -26.50
C SER A 248 -26.22 2.99 -26.03
N ILE A 249 -26.39 1.90 -25.29
CA ILE A 249 -27.72 1.45 -24.84
C ILE A 249 -28.27 2.22 -23.65
N ALA A 250 -27.40 2.92 -22.88
CA ALA A 250 -27.81 3.60 -21.66
C ALA A 250 -28.91 4.66 -21.89
N GLY A 251 -28.87 5.34 -23.04
CA GLY A 251 -29.85 6.37 -23.43
C GLY A 251 -30.98 5.91 -24.34
N LEU A 252 -31.01 4.62 -24.75
CA LEU A 252 -32.01 4.14 -25.69
C LEU A 252 -33.40 3.89 -25.06
N PRO A 253 -34.49 4.07 -25.83
CA PRO A 253 -35.82 3.57 -25.46
C PRO A 253 -35.79 2.06 -25.13
N ALA A 254 -36.71 1.61 -24.29
CA ALA A 254 -36.72 0.22 -23.81
C ALA A 254 -36.79 -0.83 -24.94
N GLU A 255 -37.54 -0.56 -26.01
CA GLU A 255 -37.69 -1.44 -27.17
C GLU A 255 -36.40 -1.56 -27.97
N GLU A 256 -35.77 -0.44 -28.32
CA GLU A 256 -34.49 -0.41 -29.05
C GLU A 256 -33.36 -1.05 -28.23
N ARG A 257 -33.37 -0.81 -26.91
CA ARG A 257 -32.43 -1.44 -26.01
C ARG A 257 -32.57 -2.97 -25.96
N GLU A 258 -33.84 -3.48 -25.97
CA GLU A 258 -34.09 -4.91 -25.99
C GLU A 258 -33.62 -5.55 -27.32
N GLU A 259 -33.79 -4.85 -28.46
CA GLU A 259 -33.25 -5.29 -29.75
C GLU A 259 -31.72 -5.42 -29.70
N MET A 260 -31.03 -4.43 -29.11
CA MET A 260 -29.57 -4.48 -28.93
C MET A 260 -29.14 -5.66 -28.03
N PHE A 261 -29.86 -5.92 -26.94
CA PHE A 261 -29.62 -7.09 -26.11
C PHE A 261 -29.92 -8.41 -26.83
N ALA A 262 -30.96 -8.47 -27.67
CA ALA A 262 -31.21 -9.64 -28.47
C ALA A 262 -30.09 -9.93 -29.46
N ALA A 263 -29.50 -8.89 -30.06
CA ALA A 263 -28.32 -9.02 -30.93
C ALA A 263 -27.10 -9.52 -30.17
N LEU A 264 -26.83 -8.97 -28.96
CA LEU A 264 -25.73 -9.44 -28.09
C LEU A 264 -25.96 -10.90 -27.69
N ARG A 265 -27.16 -11.29 -27.21
CA ARG A 265 -27.47 -12.69 -26.85
C ARG A 265 -27.18 -13.64 -28.00
N LYS A 266 -27.59 -13.30 -29.24
CA LYS A 266 -27.29 -14.09 -30.43
C LYS A 266 -25.79 -14.28 -30.65
N GLY A 267 -24.99 -13.24 -30.44
CA GLY A 267 -23.52 -13.36 -30.52
C GLY A 267 -22.95 -14.26 -29.43
N VAL A 268 -23.41 -14.10 -28.18
CA VAL A 268 -22.99 -14.95 -27.05
C VAL A 268 -23.39 -16.41 -27.26
N GLU A 269 -24.57 -16.69 -27.81
CA GLU A 269 -24.98 -18.05 -28.14
C GLU A 269 -24.09 -18.73 -29.20
N ALA A 270 -23.48 -17.93 -30.07
CA ALA A 270 -22.57 -18.42 -31.12
C ALA A 270 -21.13 -18.68 -30.61
N LEU A 271 -20.78 -18.24 -29.42
CA LEU A 271 -19.46 -18.50 -28.80
C LEU A 271 -19.26 -20.00 -28.54
N THR A 272 -18.02 -20.45 -28.65
CA THR A 272 -17.62 -21.78 -28.16
C THR A 272 -17.88 -21.91 -26.66
N PRO A 273 -17.97 -23.13 -26.10
CA PRO A 273 -18.17 -23.31 -24.66
C PRO A 273 -17.13 -22.59 -23.80
N ALA A 274 -15.85 -22.57 -24.20
CA ALA A 274 -14.77 -21.91 -23.46
C ALA A 274 -14.89 -20.38 -23.56
N GLU A 275 -15.18 -19.83 -24.73
CA GLU A 275 -15.39 -18.39 -24.91
C GLU A 275 -16.62 -17.91 -24.16
N ARG A 276 -17.70 -18.71 -24.13
CA ARG A 276 -18.90 -18.38 -23.36
C ARG A 276 -18.62 -18.38 -21.86
N ASP A 277 -17.86 -19.35 -21.35
CA ASP A 277 -17.42 -19.37 -19.95
C ASP A 277 -16.59 -18.12 -19.61
N ALA A 278 -15.65 -17.72 -20.48
CA ALA A 278 -14.87 -16.49 -20.31
C ALA A 278 -15.75 -15.23 -20.33
N TYR A 279 -16.74 -15.17 -21.24
CA TYR A 279 -17.69 -14.06 -21.31
C TYR A 279 -18.52 -13.97 -20.02
N GLU A 280 -19.14 -15.07 -19.58
CA GLU A 280 -20.04 -15.08 -18.42
C GLU A 280 -19.32 -14.79 -17.11
N ARG A 281 -18.06 -15.22 -16.97
CA ARG A 281 -17.27 -14.96 -15.77
C ARG A 281 -16.62 -13.58 -15.76
N GLY A 282 -16.10 -13.12 -16.90
CA GLY A 282 -15.23 -11.94 -16.96
C GLY A 282 -15.84 -10.69 -17.56
N LEU A 283 -16.76 -10.85 -18.53
CA LEU A 283 -17.23 -9.75 -19.37
C LEU A 283 -18.71 -9.41 -19.19
N HIS A 284 -19.49 -10.33 -18.64
CA HIS A 284 -20.93 -10.10 -18.40
C HIS A 284 -21.14 -8.94 -17.42
N ARG A 285 -22.06 -8.02 -17.77
CA ARG A 285 -22.40 -6.83 -16.96
C ARG A 285 -23.88 -6.83 -16.59
N VAL A 286 -24.18 -6.59 -15.31
CA VAL A 286 -25.56 -6.46 -14.83
C VAL A 286 -26.08 -5.03 -15.01
N PRO A 287 -27.41 -4.81 -15.03
CA PRO A 287 -27.97 -3.47 -15.10
C PRO A 287 -27.53 -2.55 -13.94
N PRO A 288 -27.59 -1.21 -14.13
CA PRO A 288 -27.27 -0.25 -13.09
C PRO A 288 -28.02 -0.50 -11.77
N GLY A 289 -27.30 -0.40 -10.64
CA GLY A 289 -27.82 -0.64 -9.29
C GLY A 289 -28.06 -2.12 -8.94
N ARG A 290 -27.55 -3.07 -9.74
CA ARG A 290 -27.79 -4.52 -9.54
C ARG A 290 -26.56 -5.30 -9.12
N LEU A 291 -25.37 -4.68 -9.03
CA LEU A 291 -24.14 -5.37 -8.66
C LEU A 291 -24.25 -6.06 -7.29
N ALA A 292 -24.56 -5.30 -6.25
CA ALA A 292 -24.67 -5.84 -4.89
C ALA A 292 -25.76 -6.91 -4.79
N ALA A 293 -26.88 -6.75 -5.50
CA ALA A 293 -27.96 -7.74 -5.54
C ALA A 293 -27.52 -9.04 -6.23
N ALA A 294 -26.75 -8.96 -7.33
CA ALA A 294 -26.21 -10.13 -8.02
C ALA A 294 -25.20 -10.88 -7.13
N PHE A 295 -24.30 -10.15 -6.47
CA PHE A 295 -23.36 -10.72 -5.51
C PHE A 295 -24.09 -11.41 -4.34
N ARG A 296 -25.07 -10.73 -3.73
CA ARG A 296 -25.90 -11.28 -2.64
C ARG A 296 -26.64 -12.55 -3.05
N ALA A 297 -27.15 -12.62 -4.27
CA ALA A 297 -27.82 -13.81 -4.78
C ALA A 297 -26.87 -15.01 -4.87
N ASP A 298 -25.65 -14.81 -5.39
CA ASP A 298 -24.66 -15.89 -5.46
C ASP A 298 -24.19 -16.34 -4.07
N VAL A 299 -24.07 -15.44 -3.11
CA VAL A 299 -23.78 -15.77 -1.70
C VAL A 299 -24.92 -16.60 -1.12
N ALA A 300 -26.18 -16.17 -1.27
CA ALA A 300 -27.35 -16.82 -0.68
C ALA A 300 -27.61 -18.21 -1.27
N GLU A 301 -27.32 -18.39 -2.54
CA GLU A 301 -27.58 -19.65 -3.28
C GLU A 301 -26.36 -20.58 -3.31
N GLY A 302 -25.26 -20.22 -2.61
CA GLY A 302 -24.06 -21.05 -2.54
C GLY A 302 -23.28 -21.14 -3.86
N ARG A 303 -23.41 -20.13 -4.72
CA ARG A 303 -22.70 -20.04 -6.01
C ARG A 303 -21.51 -19.10 -6.00
N LEU A 304 -21.20 -18.48 -4.84
CA LEU A 304 -20.02 -17.60 -4.74
C LEU A 304 -18.76 -18.38 -5.17
N PRO A 305 -17.98 -17.89 -6.14
CA PRO A 305 -16.78 -18.59 -6.61
C PRO A 305 -15.65 -18.55 -5.58
N GLN A 306 -14.56 -19.26 -5.87
CA GLN A 306 -13.34 -19.21 -5.06
C GLN A 306 -12.75 -17.79 -5.09
N VAL A 307 -12.66 -17.15 -6.26
CA VAL A 307 -12.13 -15.79 -6.42
C VAL A 307 -13.18 -14.89 -7.06
N SER A 308 -13.52 -13.80 -6.39
CA SER A 308 -14.44 -12.78 -6.86
C SER A 308 -13.74 -11.45 -7.03
N TYR A 309 -13.97 -10.76 -8.13
CA TYR A 309 -13.50 -9.41 -8.38
C TYR A 309 -14.72 -8.48 -8.41
N ILE A 310 -14.72 -7.46 -7.56
CA ILE A 310 -15.75 -6.41 -7.57
C ILE A 310 -15.20 -5.23 -8.34
N VAL A 311 -15.88 -4.82 -9.39
CA VAL A 311 -15.57 -3.64 -10.18
C VAL A 311 -16.74 -2.68 -10.07
N ALA A 312 -16.54 -1.58 -9.34
CA ALA A 312 -17.57 -0.60 -9.07
C ALA A 312 -17.91 0.22 -10.34
N PRO A 313 -19.16 0.66 -10.51
CA PRO A 313 -19.49 1.69 -11.49
C PRO A 313 -18.92 3.05 -11.04
N GLU A 314 -18.78 4.00 -11.97
CA GLU A 314 -18.18 5.32 -11.76
C GLU A 314 -18.63 5.99 -10.46
N ALA A 315 -19.94 6.07 -10.22
CA ALA A 315 -20.51 6.74 -9.05
C ALA A 315 -20.11 6.11 -7.69
N TYR A 316 -19.61 4.87 -7.68
CA TYR A 316 -19.20 4.12 -6.49
C TYR A 316 -17.73 3.68 -6.55
N SER A 317 -16.98 4.14 -7.56
CA SER A 317 -15.56 3.80 -7.76
C SER A 317 -14.65 4.42 -6.74
N GLU A 318 -15.06 5.50 -6.11
CA GLU A 318 -14.29 6.36 -5.20
C GLU A 318 -13.29 7.28 -5.89
N HIS A 319 -13.20 7.22 -7.23
CA HIS A 319 -12.36 8.18 -7.96
C HIS A 319 -12.72 9.61 -7.55
N PRO A 320 -11.72 10.44 -7.19
CA PRO A 320 -11.96 11.87 -6.98
C PRO A 320 -12.69 12.46 -8.19
N ASP A 321 -13.59 13.38 -7.99
CA ASP A 321 -14.49 13.98 -8.97
C ASP A 321 -15.81 13.23 -9.21
N PRO A 322 -15.87 12.07 -9.91
CA PRO A 322 -17.16 11.45 -10.24
C PRO A 322 -17.79 10.71 -9.06
N SER A 323 -16.99 10.35 -8.06
CA SER A 323 -17.44 9.57 -6.90
C SER A 323 -17.03 10.23 -5.58
N SER A 324 -17.40 9.61 -4.48
CA SER A 324 -17.03 10.06 -3.14
C SER A 324 -16.82 8.89 -2.19
N PRO A 325 -15.99 9.06 -1.14
CA PRO A 325 -15.79 8.04 -0.11
C PRO A 325 -17.07 7.51 0.53
N ALA A 326 -18.07 8.36 0.72
CA ALA A 326 -19.33 7.95 1.33
C ALA A 326 -20.22 7.14 0.39
N HIS A 327 -20.23 7.42 -0.92
CA HIS A 327 -20.94 6.62 -1.93
C HIS A 327 -20.30 5.23 -2.05
N SER A 328 -18.98 5.17 -2.18
CA SER A 328 -18.23 3.94 -2.21
C SER A 328 -18.48 3.10 -0.95
N ALA A 329 -18.45 3.72 0.23
CA ALA A 329 -18.77 3.05 1.49
C ALA A 329 -20.14 2.37 1.48
N GLY A 330 -21.12 2.93 0.76
CA GLY A 330 -22.45 2.34 0.57
C GLY A 330 -22.38 0.99 -0.15
N LEU A 331 -21.63 0.89 -1.24
CA LEU A 331 -21.47 -0.37 -1.96
C LEU A 331 -20.65 -1.39 -1.14
N VAL A 332 -19.57 -0.95 -0.47
CA VAL A 332 -18.79 -1.83 0.44
C VAL A 332 -19.68 -2.36 1.56
N TYR A 333 -20.55 -1.51 2.14
CA TYR A 333 -21.52 -1.91 3.16
C TYR A 333 -22.43 -3.04 2.68
N GLU A 334 -23.00 -2.92 1.47
CA GLU A 334 -23.90 -3.93 0.91
C GLU A 334 -23.19 -5.26 0.63
N ILE A 335 -21.95 -5.24 0.16
CA ILE A 335 -21.12 -6.42 -0.05
C ILE A 335 -20.79 -7.12 1.29
N LEU A 336 -20.39 -6.35 2.31
CA LEU A 336 -20.13 -6.87 3.64
C LEU A 336 -21.38 -7.44 4.30
N ASP A 337 -22.52 -6.76 4.16
CA ASP A 337 -23.81 -7.25 4.68
C ASP A 337 -24.21 -8.57 4.00
N ALA A 338 -24.02 -8.68 2.68
CA ALA A 338 -24.30 -9.89 1.92
C ALA A 338 -23.48 -11.09 2.44
N LEU A 339 -22.18 -10.91 2.70
CA LEU A 339 -21.31 -11.96 3.25
C LEU A 339 -21.69 -12.31 4.69
N ALA A 340 -21.82 -11.30 5.54
CA ALA A 340 -22.02 -11.49 6.98
C ALA A 340 -23.42 -12.03 7.35
N ALA A 341 -24.43 -11.77 6.51
CA ALA A 341 -25.78 -12.35 6.66
C ALA A 341 -25.79 -13.89 6.46
N HIS A 342 -24.75 -14.45 5.85
CA HIS A 342 -24.59 -15.89 5.60
C HIS A 342 -23.37 -16.46 6.36
N PRO A 343 -23.54 -16.90 7.61
CA PRO A 343 -22.43 -17.30 8.48
C PRO A 343 -21.51 -18.36 7.91
N SER A 344 -22.06 -19.37 7.22
CA SER A 344 -21.27 -20.44 6.59
C SER A 344 -20.37 -19.96 5.45
N VAL A 345 -20.70 -18.82 4.86
CA VAL A 345 -19.87 -18.15 3.85
C VAL A 345 -18.90 -17.20 4.55
N TRP A 346 -19.38 -16.33 5.45
CA TRP A 346 -18.57 -15.37 6.20
C TRP A 346 -17.35 -16.01 6.86
N GLU A 347 -17.56 -17.08 7.65
CA GLU A 347 -16.50 -17.76 8.40
C GLU A 347 -15.43 -18.44 7.54
N ARG A 348 -15.56 -18.38 6.20
CA ARG A 348 -14.63 -18.95 5.21
C ARG A 348 -14.23 -17.97 4.13
N THR A 349 -14.44 -16.67 4.35
CA THR A 349 -14.22 -15.61 3.36
C THR A 349 -13.15 -14.63 3.83
N ALA A 350 -12.31 -14.17 2.89
CA ALA A 350 -11.46 -13.02 3.04
C ALA A 350 -11.81 -11.99 1.95
N LEU A 351 -12.08 -10.74 2.35
CA LEU A 351 -12.27 -9.61 1.45
C LEU A 351 -11.09 -8.65 1.60
N PHE A 352 -10.51 -8.28 0.47
CA PHE A 352 -9.41 -7.31 0.35
C PHE A 352 -9.97 -6.03 -0.25
N LEU A 353 -10.04 -4.97 0.55
CA LEU A 353 -10.48 -3.64 0.12
C LEU A 353 -9.25 -2.76 -0.04
N THR A 354 -8.97 -2.32 -1.25
CA THR A 354 -7.80 -1.52 -1.59
C THR A 354 -8.10 -0.49 -2.66
N PHE A 355 -7.07 0.24 -3.07
CA PHE A 355 -7.10 1.23 -4.15
C PHE A 355 -6.02 0.89 -5.16
N ASP A 356 -6.25 1.24 -6.42
CA ASP A 356 -5.34 0.92 -7.52
C ASP A 356 -4.08 1.80 -7.50
N GLU A 357 -4.24 3.10 -7.22
CA GLU A 357 -3.13 4.02 -7.10
C GLU A 357 -3.49 5.21 -6.19
N ASN A 358 -2.54 6.11 -5.97
CA ASN A 358 -2.68 7.19 -4.99
C ASN A 358 -3.33 8.47 -5.53
N ASP A 359 -3.82 8.51 -6.82
CA ASP A 359 -4.08 9.77 -7.52
C ASP A 359 -2.77 10.60 -7.56
N GLY A 360 -2.85 11.89 -7.42
CA GLY A 360 -1.69 12.68 -7.07
C GLY A 360 -1.61 13.02 -5.58
N PHE A 361 -2.39 12.36 -4.72
CA PHE A 361 -2.39 12.67 -3.29
C PHE A 361 -1.12 12.20 -2.59
N TYR A 362 -0.64 13.05 -1.70
CA TYR A 362 0.61 12.90 -0.97
C TYR A 362 0.64 11.66 -0.06
N ASP A 363 1.80 11.03 -0.02
CA ASP A 363 2.17 10.04 0.97
C ASP A 363 3.62 10.28 1.43
N HIS A 364 3.88 10.27 2.74
CA HIS A 364 5.18 10.62 3.29
C HIS A 364 6.19 9.48 3.30
N VAL A 365 5.75 8.23 3.08
CA VAL A 365 6.63 7.07 3.14
C VAL A 365 7.23 6.79 1.76
N PRO A 366 8.55 6.90 1.59
CA PRO A 366 9.21 6.51 0.37
C PRO A 366 8.95 5.03 0.04
N PRO A 367 8.48 4.72 -1.17
CA PRO A 367 8.28 3.32 -1.56
C PRO A 367 9.62 2.60 -1.79
N PRO A 368 9.65 1.27 -1.64
CA PRO A 368 10.75 0.44 -2.13
C PRO A 368 10.94 0.61 -3.64
N LEU A 369 12.17 0.85 -4.06
CA LEU A 369 12.52 0.94 -5.48
C LEU A 369 13.53 -0.14 -5.85
N PRO A 370 13.49 -0.67 -7.09
CA PRO A 370 14.44 -1.66 -7.52
C PRO A 370 15.87 -1.09 -7.51
N PRO A 371 16.86 -1.84 -6.99
CA PRO A 371 18.25 -1.48 -7.16
C PRO A 371 18.60 -1.29 -8.64
N GLU A 372 19.52 -0.37 -8.93
CA GLU A 372 19.95 -0.09 -10.29
C GLU A 372 20.37 -1.38 -11.04
N GLY A 373 19.86 -1.56 -12.26
CA GLY A 373 20.14 -2.75 -13.09
C GLY A 373 19.20 -3.95 -12.83
N THR A 374 18.18 -3.81 -11.99
CA THR A 374 17.16 -4.86 -11.84
C THR A 374 16.36 -5.01 -13.14
N GLU A 375 16.38 -6.22 -13.70
CA GLU A 375 15.70 -6.53 -14.97
C GLU A 375 14.19 -6.30 -14.86
N ASP A 376 13.59 -5.77 -15.93
CA ASP A 376 12.14 -5.51 -16.09
C ASP A 376 11.51 -4.49 -15.12
N GLU A 377 12.28 -3.83 -14.28
CA GLU A 377 11.76 -2.87 -13.28
C GLU A 377 12.13 -1.41 -13.59
N PHE A 378 12.55 -1.12 -14.83
CA PHE A 378 12.87 0.23 -15.28
C PHE A 378 12.25 0.55 -16.65
N VAL A 379 11.87 1.83 -16.84
CA VAL A 379 11.47 2.43 -18.11
C VAL A 379 12.37 3.63 -18.36
N ASP A 380 13.10 3.66 -19.46
CA ASP A 380 14.03 4.74 -19.82
C ASP A 380 14.98 5.17 -18.68
N GLY A 381 15.44 4.19 -17.90
CA GLY A 381 16.32 4.41 -16.74
C GLY A 381 15.61 4.91 -15.47
N LEU A 382 14.29 5.06 -15.49
CA LEU A 382 13.47 5.42 -14.33
C LEU A 382 12.84 4.16 -13.71
N PRO A 383 12.85 4.00 -12.37
CA PRO A 383 12.23 2.85 -11.74
C PRO A 383 10.71 2.86 -11.91
N ILE A 384 10.14 1.70 -12.21
CA ILE A 384 8.68 1.54 -12.33
C ILE A 384 8.01 1.76 -10.97
N GLY A 385 8.53 1.23 -9.94
CA GLY A 385 7.99 1.31 -8.59
C GLY A 385 8.67 0.29 -7.66
N LEU A 386 8.13 0.05 -6.48
CA LEU A 386 6.72 0.27 -6.10
C LEU A 386 6.35 1.75 -6.17
N GLY A 387 5.03 2.03 -6.28
CA GLY A 387 4.51 3.39 -6.14
C GLY A 387 4.22 3.76 -4.67
N TYR A 388 3.52 4.86 -4.47
CA TYR A 388 3.17 5.32 -3.12
C TYR A 388 2.19 4.38 -2.42
N ARG A 389 2.07 4.52 -1.09
CA ARG A 389 1.14 3.70 -0.33
C ARG A 389 -0.31 4.05 -0.67
N VAL A 390 -1.11 3.00 -0.74
CA VAL A 390 -2.57 3.09 -0.84
C VAL A 390 -3.21 2.31 0.32
N PRO A 391 -4.44 2.65 0.75
CA PRO A 391 -5.12 1.90 1.80
C PRO A 391 -5.36 0.44 1.40
N MET A 392 -5.09 -0.50 2.32
CA MET A 392 -5.49 -1.90 2.21
C MET A 392 -6.07 -2.37 3.53
N THR A 393 -7.38 -2.61 3.57
CA THR A 393 -8.06 -3.22 4.72
C THR A 393 -8.44 -4.65 4.38
N VAL A 394 -7.96 -5.60 5.17
CA VAL A 394 -8.27 -7.02 4.99
C VAL A 394 -9.38 -7.42 5.95
N VAL A 395 -10.57 -7.71 5.40
CA VAL A 395 -11.80 -7.99 6.14
C VAL A 395 -12.08 -9.49 6.13
N SER A 396 -11.97 -10.11 7.30
CA SER A 396 -12.16 -11.55 7.48
C SER A 396 -12.35 -11.86 8.98
N PRO A 397 -12.97 -12.97 9.36
CA PRO A 397 -12.95 -13.42 10.76
C PRO A 397 -11.54 -13.55 11.33
N TRP A 398 -10.55 -13.91 10.50
CA TRP A 398 -9.14 -14.10 10.91
C TRP A 398 -8.33 -12.78 10.97
N THR A 399 -8.92 -11.66 10.56
CA THR A 399 -8.24 -10.35 10.58
C THR A 399 -8.88 -9.37 11.55
N ALA A 400 -9.92 -9.77 12.27
CA ALA A 400 -10.57 -8.94 13.28
C ALA A 400 -9.62 -8.60 14.43
N GLY A 401 -9.90 -7.49 15.14
CA GLY A 401 -9.13 -7.05 16.32
C GLY A 401 -8.40 -5.72 16.14
N GLY A 402 -8.60 -5.02 15.01
CA GLY A 402 -8.04 -3.68 14.79
C GLY A 402 -6.52 -3.65 14.64
N HIS A 403 -5.94 -4.71 14.09
CA HIS A 403 -4.49 -4.82 13.93
C HIS A 403 -3.95 -3.90 12.82
N VAL A 404 -2.68 -3.52 12.96
CA VAL A 404 -1.88 -2.99 11.84
C VAL A 404 -0.91 -4.08 11.37
N CYS A 405 -0.71 -4.19 10.06
CA CYS A 405 0.33 -5.03 9.44
C CYS A 405 1.25 -4.13 8.60
N SER A 406 2.51 -4.04 9.02
CA SER A 406 3.52 -3.18 8.39
C SER A 406 4.52 -3.97 7.53
N GLU A 407 4.16 -5.16 7.06
CA GLU A 407 4.89 -5.85 5.99
C GLU A 407 4.66 -5.12 4.68
N VAL A 408 5.71 -5.02 3.86
CA VAL A 408 5.63 -4.39 2.53
C VAL A 408 4.83 -5.29 1.60
N PHE A 409 3.81 -4.70 0.97
CA PHE A 409 2.95 -5.33 -0.03
C PHE A 409 2.77 -4.42 -1.24
N ASP A 410 2.38 -5.01 -2.38
CA ASP A 410 1.86 -4.31 -3.54
C ASP A 410 0.72 -5.10 -4.20
N HIS A 411 0.24 -4.69 -5.36
CA HIS A 411 -0.87 -5.37 -6.05
C HIS A 411 -0.53 -6.82 -6.43
N THR A 412 0.75 -7.16 -6.65
CA THR A 412 1.16 -8.56 -6.88
C THR A 412 0.94 -9.44 -5.66
N SER A 413 0.90 -8.85 -4.47
CA SER A 413 0.64 -9.57 -3.21
C SER A 413 -0.74 -10.22 -3.18
N THR A 414 -1.74 -9.64 -3.87
CA THR A 414 -3.09 -10.22 -3.99
C THR A 414 -3.08 -11.53 -4.78
N ILE A 415 -2.34 -11.57 -5.88
CA ILE A 415 -2.11 -12.79 -6.66
C ILE A 415 -1.34 -13.81 -5.81
N ARG A 416 -0.27 -13.39 -5.13
CA ARG A 416 0.55 -14.26 -4.28
C ARG A 416 -0.23 -14.88 -3.13
N PHE A 417 -1.22 -14.17 -2.59
CA PHE A 417 -2.14 -14.74 -1.61
C PHE A 417 -2.94 -15.91 -2.22
N VAL A 418 -3.46 -15.74 -3.43
CA VAL A 418 -4.19 -16.80 -4.14
C VAL A 418 -3.25 -17.94 -4.55
N GLU A 419 -2.02 -17.65 -4.99
CA GLU A 419 -0.97 -18.67 -5.22
C GLU A 419 -0.77 -19.55 -3.98
N ARG A 420 -0.61 -18.91 -2.81
CA ARG A 420 -0.40 -19.59 -1.54
C ARG A 420 -1.60 -20.45 -1.14
N TRP A 421 -2.82 -19.97 -1.42
CA TRP A 421 -4.05 -20.64 -1.07
C TRP A 421 -4.44 -21.76 -2.05
N LEU A 422 -4.40 -21.49 -3.37
CA LEU A 422 -4.90 -22.41 -4.41
C LEU A 422 -3.80 -23.18 -5.16
N GLY A 423 -2.53 -22.81 -4.99
CA GLY A 423 -1.41 -23.44 -5.66
C GLY A 423 -1.30 -23.10 -7.16
N VAL A 424 -1.90 -22.00 -7.61
CA VAL A 424 -1.87 -21.56 -9.01
C VAL A 424 -0.81 -20.47 -9.16
N ALA A 425 0.33 -20.78 -9.78
CA ALA A 425 1.47 -19.88 -9.93
C ALA A 425 1.23 -18.78 -10.99
N GLU A 426 1.76 -17.55 -10.73
CA GLU A 426 1.81 -16.44 -11.68
C GLU A 426 3.28 -16.11 -12.06
N PRO A 427 3.81 -16.67 -13.15
CA PRO A 427 5.20 -16.47 -13.54
C PRO A 427 5.53 -15.04 -14.01
N ASN A 428 4.52 -14.20 -14.28
CA ASN A 428 4.76 -12.80 -14.70
C ASN A 428 5.25 -11.91 -13.55
N ILE A 429 5.07 -12.32 -12.29
CA ILE A 429 5.59 -11.56 -11.15
C ILE A 429 7.11 -11.66 -11.13
N SER A 430 7.79 -10.53 -11.26
CA SER A 430 9.25 -10.47 -11.31
C SER A 430 9.92 -11.05 -10.05
N PRO A 431 11.14 -11.56 -10.13
CA PRO A 431 11.90 -12.02 -8.97
C PRO A 431 12.06 -10.94 -7.91
N TRP A 432 12.27 -9.68 -8.32
CA TRP A 432 12.39 -8.55 -7.42
C TRP A 432 11.11 -8.33 -6.60
N ARG A 433 9.94 -8.28 -7.24
CA ARG A 433 8.65 -8.10 -6.53
C ARG A 433 8.37 -9.25 -5.59
N ARG A 434 8.71 -10.49 -5.99
CA ARG A 434 8.58 -11.65 -5.10
C ARG A 434 9.48 -11.56 -3.86
N GLN A 435 10.62 -10.89 -3.95
CA GLN A 435 11.53 -10.67 -2.82
C GLN A 435 11.02 -9.55 -1.91
N VAL A 436 10.63 -8.41 -2.47
CA VAL A 436 10.30 -7.18 -1.72
C VAL A 436 8.87 -7.22 -1.16
N ALA A 437 7.88 -7.60 -1.96
CA ALA A 437 6.48 -7.62 -1.55
C ALA A 437 6.08 -8.97 -0.93
N GLY A 438 5.33 -8.95 0.18
CA GLY A 438 4.77 -10.10 0.87
C GLY A 438 3.62 -10.77 0.11
N ASP A 439 3.04 -11.82 0.70
CA ASP A 439 1.91 -12.57 0.16
C ASP A 439 0.58 -12.33 0.92
N LEU A 440 0.52 -11.29 1.73
CA LEU A 440 -0.61 -10.89 2.57
C LEU A 440 -1.01 -11.89 3.68
N THR A 441 -0.37 -13.06 3.79
CA THR A 441 -0.73 -14.03 4.84
C THR A 441 -0.42 -13.52 6.25
N SER A 442 0.57 -12.64 6.42
CA SER A 442 0.91 -12.01 7.70
C SER A 442 -0.19 -11.06 8.22
N ALA A 443 -1.10 -10.59 7.37
CA ALA A 443 -2.25 -9.79 7.78
C ALA A 443 -3.29 -10.61 8.58
N PHE A 444 -3.19 -11.93 8.58
CA PHE A 444 -4.15 -12.86 9.20
C PHE A 444 -3.59 -13.49 10.47
N ASP A 445 -4.49 -13.85 11.36
CA ASP A 445 -4.24 -14.85 12.41
C ASP A 445 -5.14 -16.05 12.15
N PHE A 446 -4.60 -17.07 11.53
CA PHE A 446 -5.31 -18.30 11.21
C PHE A 446 -5.42 -19.27 12.39
N THR A 447 -5.22 -18.81 13.61
CA THR A 447 -5.50 -19.60 14.82
C THR A 447 -7.00 -19.64 15.11
N SER A 448 -7.42 -20.56 16.00
CA SER A 448 -8.82 -20.66 16.42
C SER A 448 -9.16 -19.75 17.61
N THR A 449 -8.32 -18.78 17.93
CA THR A 449 -8.55 -17.86 19.04
C THR A 449 -9.53 -16.77 18.61
N PRO A 450 -10.65 -16.56 19.33
CA PRO A 450 -11.55 -15.45 19.02
C PRO A 450 -10.83 -14.11 19.17
N PRO A 451 -10.90 -13.22 18.16
CA PRO A 451 -10.28 -11.90 18.26
C PRO A 451 -11.05 -11.02 19.24
N ALA A 452 -10.33 -10.17 19.99
CA ALA A 452 -10.94 -9.08 20.73
C ALA A 452 -11.23 -7.93 19.76
N VAL A 453 -12.50 -7.68 19.46
CA VAL A 453 -12.91 -6.57 18.59
C VAL A 453 -12.96 -5.29 19.43
N PRO A 454 -12.25 -4.22 19.05
CA PRO A 454 -12.29 -2.93 19.74
C PRO A 454 -13.72 -2.35 19.75
N ALA A 455 -14.03 -1.57 20.78
CA ALA A 455 -15.26 -0.79 20.80
C ALA A 455 -15.19 0.30 19.71
N ALA A 456 -16.21 0.36 18.85
CA ALA A 456 -16.29 1.36 17.81
C ALA A 456 -16.39 2.79 18.39
N ALA A 457 -15.66 3.72 17.82
CA ALA A 457 -15.87 5.14 18.11
C ALA A 457 -17.26 5.56 17.62
N ALA A 458 -17.99 6.33 18.45
CA ALA A 458 -19.32 6.82 18.10
C ALA A 458 -19.18 8.03 17.15
N VAL A 459 -19.13 7.79 15.86
CA VAL A 459 -19.12 8.83 14.83
C VAL A 459 -20.40 8.72 13.99
N ALA A 460 -20.99 9.84 13.60
CA ALA A 460 -22.17 9.85 12.76
C ALA A 460 -21.78 9.53 11.32
N ALA A 461 -22.62 8.77 10.61
CA ALA A 461 -22.45 8.57 9.17
C ALA A 461 -22.54 9.91 8.42
N VAL A 462 -21.69 10.11 7.44
CA VAL A 462 -21.73 11.27 6.56
C VAL A 462 -22.88 11.08 5.56
N THR A 463 -23.78 12.06 5.49
CA THR A 463 -24.82 12.09 4.45
C THR A 463 -24.29 12.93 3.30
N VAL A 464 -24.12 12.29 2.14
CA VAL A 464 -23.61 12.94 0.94
C VAL A 464 -24.79 13.24 0.02
N PRO A 465 -24.98 14.51 -0.42
CA PRO A 465 -25.96 14.82 -1.43
C PRO A 465 -25.55 14.21 -2.78
N PRO A 466 -26.50 14.01 -3.72
CA PRO A 466 -26.14 13.72 -5.10
C PRO A 466 -25.12 14.75 -5.58
N PHE A 467 -24.12 14.29 -6.34
CA PHE A 467 -23.01 15.11 -6.84
C PHE A 467 -23.46 16.51 -7.29
N ARG A 468 -22.85 17.57 -6.77
CA ARG A 468 -23.20 18.95 -7.11
C ARG A 468 -22.03 19.80 -7.55
N VAL A 469 -20.88 19.73 -6.89
CA VAL A 469 -19.76 20.65 -7.14
C VAL A 469 -18.43 19.97 -6.84
N ARG A 470 -17.60 19.84 -7.85
CA ARG A 470 -16.17 19.56 -7.69
C ARG A 470 -15.48 20.80 -7.16
N TRP A 471 -14.47 20.64 -6.33
CA TRP A 471 -13.74 21.78 -5.81
C TRP A 471 -12.24 21.46 -5.65
N PRO A 472 -11.35 22.32 -6.17
CA PRO A 472 -9.92 22.14 -5.98
C PRO A 472 -9.52 22.55 -4.57
N ALA A 473 -8.71 21.72 -3.92
CA ALA A 473 -8.17 22.01 -2.60
C ALA A 473 -7.11 23.11 -2.69
N THR A 474 -7.17 24.05 -1.73
CA THR A 474 -6.24 25.18 -1.63
C THR A 474 -5.58 25.20 -0.26
N PRO A 475 -4.23 25.21 -0.14
CA PRO A 475 -3.57 25.24 1.15
C PRO A 475 -4.03 26.42 2.01
N PRO A 476 -4.29 26.19 3.32
CA PRO A 476 -4.62 27.28 4.23
C PRO A 476 -3.42 28.21 4.46
N ALA A 477 -3.69 29.47 4.82
CA ALA A 477 -2.65 30.44 5.16
C ALA A 477 -1.88 30.04 6.43
N GLU A 478 -2.56 29.41 7.40
CA GLU A 478 -1.93 28.87 8.60
C GLU A 478 -1.24 27.54 8.31
N ARG A 479 0.07 27.50 8.51
CA ARG A 479 0.89 26.30 8.28
C ARG A 479 1.01 25.49 9.59
N ARG A 480 0.28 24.40 9.66
CA ARG A 480 0.33 23.46 10.78
C ARG A 480 0.25 22.04 10.29
N LEU A 481 1.21 21.20 10.70
CA LEU A 481 1.13 19.77 10.42
C LEU A 481 -0.09 19.18 11.15
N ALA A 482 -0.84 18.35 10.44
CA ALA A 482 -1.98 17.65 11.02
C ALA A 482 -1.53 16.77 12.20
N ALA A 483 -2.31 16.78 13.26
CA ALA A 483 -2.05 15.93 14.42
C ALA A 483 -2.60 14.51 14.14
N GLN A 484 -1.75 13.52 14.31
CA GLN A 484 -2.20 12.12 14.35
C GLN A 484 -2.91 11.85 15.68
N GLU A 485 -3.97 11.06 15.66
CA GLU A 485 -4.67 10.62 16.87
C GLU A 485 -3.70 9.88 17.81
N SER A 486 -3.82 10.14 19.11
CA SER A 486 -2.97 9.49 20.11
C SER A 486 -3.37 8.03 20.35
N GLY A 487 -2.39 7.17 20.64
CA GLY A 487 -2.59 5.77 21.00
C GLY A 487 -1.89 4.81 20.06
N THR A 488 -1.86 3.54 20.46
CA THR A 488 -1.28 2.43 19.73
C THR A 488 -2.35 1.46 19.27
N ARG A 489 -1.99 0.52 18.38
CA ARG A 489 -2.83 -0.57 17.90
C ARG A 489 -2.13 -1.90 18.11
N PRO A 490 -2.87 -3.03 18.21
CA PRO A 490 -2.26 -4.34 18.04
C PRO A 490 -1.56 -4.41 16.69
N ALA A 491 -0.34 -4.97 16.65
CA ALA A 491 0.45 -5.12 15.44
C ALA A 491 0.68 -6.59 15.11
N ARG A 492 0.58 -6.94 13.83
CA ARG A 492 0.93 -8.27 13.33
C ARG A 492 2.45 -8.49 13.41
N PRO A 493 2.92 -9.71 13.63
CA PRO A 493 4.35 -10.02 13.55
C PRO A 493 4.86 -9.83 12.12
N LEU A 494 6.11 -9.40 11.99
CA LEU A 494 6.75 -9.15 10.70
C LEU A 494 7.87 -10.16 10.44
N PRO A 495 8.16 -10.48 9.18
CA PRO A 495 9.19 -11.46 8.82
C PRO A 495 10.61 -10.88 8.82
N TYR A 496 10.79 -9.60 9.14
CA TYR A 496 12.05 -8.87 9.04
C TYR A 496 12.83 -8.86 10.35
N ARG A 497 14.17 -8.93 10.26
CA ARG A 497 15.09 -8.69 11.38
C ARG A 497 16.31 -7.91 10.90
N PRO A 498 16.10 -6.67 10.42
CA PRO A 498 17.16 -5.85 9.84
C PRO A 498 18.11 -5.33 10.92
N GLU A 499 19.40 -5.25 10.55
CA GLU A 499 20.44 -4.60 11.34
C GLU A 499 21.44 -3.92 10.41
N ALA A 500 22.09 -2.83 10.88
CA ALA A 500 23.17 -2.22 10.13
C ALA A 500 24.19 -1.53 11.03
N SER A 501 25.43 -1.54 10.57
CA SER A 501 26.58 -0.86 11.21
C SER A 501 27.42 -0.12 10.18
N ALA A 502 28.21 0.85 10.64
CA ALA A 502 29.14 1.54 9.77
C ALA A 502 30.50 1.70 10.47
N VAL A 503 31.57 1.41 9.73
CA VAL A 503 32.96 1.50 10.21
C VAL A 503 33.79 2.25 9.18
N LEU A 504 34.59 3.23 9.63
CA LEU A 504 35.54 3.95 8.80
C LEU A 504 36.74 3.08 8.51
N ALA A 505 37.05 2.84 7.25
CA ALA A 505 38.26 2.21 6.73
C ALA A 505 39.12 3.23 5.96
N ASP A 506 40.26 2.79 5.43
CA ASP A 506 41.16 3.69 4.71
C ASP A 506 40.60 4.16 3.35
N ASP A 507 39.74 3.34 2.70
CA ASP A 507 39.13 3.58 1.41
C ASP A 507 37.71 4.22 1.50
N GLY A 508 37.19 4.41 2.72
CA GLY A 508 35.85 5.03 2.91
C GLY A 508 35.11 4.50 4.12
N LEU A 509 33.82 4.80 4.18
CA LEU A 509 32.91 4.28 5.21
C LEU A 509 32.28 2.97 4.71
N ILE A 510 32.56 1.88 5.38
CA ILE A 510 31.95 0.57 5.10
C ILE A 510 30.65 0.49 5.87
N VAL A 511 29.53 0.44 5.14
CA VAL A 511 28.19 0.20 5.70
C VAL A 511 27.84 -1.26 5.48
N THR A 512 27.65 -1.99 6.56
CA THR A 512 27.23 -3.41 6.55
C THR A 512 25.78 -3.50 6.96
N MET A 513 24.96 -4.15 6.15
CA MET A 513 23.53 -4.37 6.32
C MET A 513 23.27 -5.86 6.42
N THR A 514 22.42 -6.27 7.35
CA THR A 514 22.02 -7.68 7.51
C THR A 514 20.53 -7.79 7.73
N ASP A 515 19.92 -8.89 7.29
CA ASP A 515 18.60 -9.30 7.72
C ASP A 515 18.62 -10.80 8.04
N ALA A 516 18.27 -11.12 9.28
CA ALA A 516 18.20 -12.49 9.80
C ALA A 516 16.75 -13.00 9.88
N GLY A 517 15.80 -12.28 9.27
CA GLY A 517 14.40 -12.65 9.19
C GLY A 517 14.13 -13.77 8.18
N GLU A 518 12.88 -14.17 8.08
CA GLU A 518 12.43 -15.16 7.09
C GLU A 518 12.32 -14.56 5.67
N ARG A 519 12.24 -13.25 5.58
CA ARG A 519 12.19 -12.45 4.36
C ARG A 519 13.22 -11.34 4.45
N GLY A 520 13.86 -11.05 3.32
CA GLY A 520 14.77 -9.89 3.22
C GLY A 520 14.03 -8.56 3.35
N SER A 521 14.70 -7.55 3.90
CA SER A 521 14.19 -6.19 3.96
C SER A 521 14.75 -5.32 2.83
N HIS A 522 13.89 -4.44 2.32
CA HIS A 522 14.31 -3.34 1.47
C HIS A 522 14.76 -2.18 2.35
N VAL A 523 15.97 -1.66 2.11
CA VAL A 523 16.52 -0.53 2.88
C VAL A 523 17.03 0.56 1.94
N VAL A 524 16.94 1.81 2.39
CA VAL A 524 17.35 2.99 1.62
C VAL A 524 18.39 3.78 2.38
N LEU A 525 19.53 4.06 1.74
CA LEU A 525 20.63 4.84 2.30
C LEU A 525 20.60 6.27 1.74
N TYR A 526 20.42 7.25 2.62
CA TYR A 526 20.33 8.69 2.31
C TYR A 526 21.62 9.42 2.64
N PRO A 527 22.20 10.23 1.70
CA PRO A 527 23.40 11.03 1.92
C PRO A 527 23.04 12.44 2.39
N TYR A 528 23.63 12.90 3.50
CA TYR A 528 23.38 14.26 4.02
C TYR A 528 24.65 15.14 4.10
N ALA A 529 25.81 14.62 3.70
CA ALA A 529 27.05 15.38 3.63
C ALA A 529 27.74 15.27 2.24
N GLY A 530 26.95 14.97 1.21
CA GLY A 530 27.44 14.95 -0.18
C GLY A 530 28.20 13.67 -0.56
N GLU A 531 27.99 12.58 0.17
CA GLU A 531 28.66 11.29 -0.09
C GLU A 531 28.36 10.75 -1.49
N PHE A 532 27.12 10.92 -1.93
CA PHE A 532 26.63 10.61 -3.28
C PHE A 532 25.40 11.48 -3.62
N ALA A 533 24.94 11.45 -4.88
CA ALA A 533 23.93 12.42 -5.36
C ALA A 533 22.48 12.06 -4.96
N PHE A 534 22.12 10.78 -5.03
CA PHE A 534 20.74 10.31 -4.83
C PHE A 534 20.69 9.14 -3.85
N PRO A 535 19.60 8.95 -3.09
CA PRO A 535 19.41 7.79 -2.23
C PRO A 535 19.67 6.47 -2.96
N ARG A 536 20.27 5.50 -2.25
CA ARG A 536 20.60 4.18 -2.78
C ARG A 536 19.72 3.12 -2.14
N HIS A 537 19.19 2.23 -2.96
CA HIS A 537 18.28 1.17 -2.58
C HIS A 537 19.01 -0.18 -2.52
N PHE A 538 18.72 -0.98 -1.50
CA PHE A 538 19.32 -2.30 -1.30
C PHE A 538 18.24 -3.29 -0.84
N ASP A 539 18.30 -4.50 -1.39
CA ASP A 539 17.50 -5.63 -0.93
C ASP A 539 18.39 -6.57 -0.13
N VAL A 540 18.16 -6.63 1.17
CA VAL A 540 19.03 -7.32 2.11
C VAL A 540 18.40 -8.61 2.58
N LEU A 541 18.98 -9.74 2.15
CA LEU A 541 18.71 -11.08 2.67
C LEU A 541 20.05 -11.71 3.08
N GLY A 542 20.21 -12.02 4.37
CA GLY A 542 21.51 -12.39 4.93
C GLY A 542 22.38 -11.17 5.21
N ALA A 543 23.54 -11.04 4.58
CA ALA A 543 24.47 -9.94 4.81
C ALA A 543 25.05 -9.38 3.51
N GLN A 544 25.16 -8.04 3.43
CA GLN A 544 25.88 -7.35 2.38
C GLN A 544 26.56 -6.08 2.91
N SER A 545 27.59 -5.62 2.23
CA SER A 545 28.32 -4.40 2.58
C SER A 545 28.54 -3.53 1.35
N VAL A 546 28.56 -2.22 1.59
CA VAL A 546 28.92 -1.23 0.58
C VAL A 546 29.98 -0.28 1.15
N THR A 547 31.02 -0.02 0.37
CA THR A 547 32.00 1.02 0.71
C THR A 547 31.57 2.34 0.09
N ILE A 548 31.43 3.36 0.93
CA ILE A 548 31.08 4.72 0.54
C ILE A 548 32.36 5.57 0.55
N PRO A 549 32.91 5.93 -0.62
CA PRO A 549 34.07 6.82 -0.68
C PRO A 549 33.69 8.19 -0.10
N LEU A 550 34.46 8.66 0.89
CA LEU A 550 34.25 9.96 1.49
C LEU A 550 35.10 11.03 0.77
N ARG A 551 34.42 12.03 0.22
CA ARG A 551 35.07 13.16 -0.44
C ARG A 551 35.50 14.23 0.55
N GLU A 552 34.67 14.40 1.61
CA GLU A 552 34.90 15.36 2.69
C GLU A 552 35.35 14.64 3.97
N ASP A 553 35.82 15.41 4.94
CA ASP A 553 36.18 14.85 6.25
C ASP A 553 34.96 14.39 7.05
N ALA A 554 33.86 15.15 6.97
CA ALA A 554 32.59 14.81 7.63
C ALA A 554 31.77 13.84 6.78
N TYR A 555 31.02 12.97 7.47
CA TYR A 555 30.00 12.13 6.84
C TYR A 555 28.72 12.15 7.67
N ARG A 556 27.59 12.03 6.98
CA ARG A 556 26.26 11.92 7.59
C ARG A 556 25.32 11.12 6.71
N LEU A 557 25.06 9.89 7.10
CA LEU A 557 24.21 8.95 6.38
C LEU A 557 23.04 8.52 7.25
N THR A 558 21.88 8.29 6.63
CA THR A 558 20.73 7.65 7.27
C THR A 558 20.31 6.45 6.45
N LEU A 559 20.21 5.28 7.07
CA LEU A 559 19.61 4.07 6.50
C LEU A 559 18.22 3.90 7.09
N THR A 560 17.21 3.78 6.23
CA THR A 560 15.82 3.47 6.62
C THR A 560 15.41 2.13 6.06
N GLY A 561 14.41 1.49 6.70
CA GLY A 561 13.87 0.20 6.27
C GLY A 561 12.44 -0.01 6.79
N PRO A 562 11.90 -1.23 6.67
CA PRO A 562 10.52 -1.51 7.01
C PRO A 562 10.21 -1.25 8.50
N ASN A 563 8.95 -0.95 8.78
CA ASN A 563 8.40 -0.79 10.14
C ASN A 563 9.23 0.14 11.04
N GLY A 564 9.64 1.31 10.52
CA GLY A 564 10.37 2.31 11.31
C GLY A 564 11.84 1.96 11.62
N PHE A 565 12.42 0.95 10.97
CA PHE A 565 13.86 0.68 11.09
C PHE A 565 14.69 1.87 10.59
N ARG A 566 15.61 2.34 11.45
CA ARG A 566 16.49 3.47 11.13
C ARG A 566 17.85 3.30 11.79
N ARG A 567 18.90 3.60 11.03
CA ARG A 567 20.28 3.76 11.52
C ARG A 567 20.86 5.06 10.99
N GLU A 568 21.39 5.89 11.88
CA GLU A 568 22.11 7.11 11.49
C GLU A 568 23.59 6.98 11.83
N PHE A 569 24.41 7.40 10.90
CA PHE A 569 25.87 7.36 10.98
C PHE A 569 26.42 8.76 10.70
N ALA A 570 26.94 9.43 11.72
CA ALA A 570 27.64 10.69 11.53
C ALA A 570 28.98 10.70 12.26
N GLY A 571 29.92 11.48 11.74
CA GLY A 571 31.26 11.64 12.29
C GLY A 571 32.20 12.33 11.32
N SER A 572 33.47 12.32 11.65
CA SER A 572 34.56 12.86 10.84
C SER A 572 35.74 11.88 10.77
N ARG A 573 36.50 11.95 9.67
CA ARG A 573 37.68 11.10 9.45
C ARG A 573 38.89 11.45 10.36
N THR A 574 38.93 12.66 10.89
CA THR A 574 40.08 13.27 11.53
C THR A 574 40.00 13.38 13.05
N VAL A 575 38.99 12.77 13.67
CA VAL A 575 38.70 12.89 15.11
C VAL A 575 38.96 11.58 15.86
N PRO A 576 39.12 11.64 17.19
CA PRO A 576 39.45 10.46 18.03
C PRO A 576 38.47 9.29 17.87
N ALA A 577 37.16 9.58 17.66
CA ALA A 577 36.14 8.56 17.51
C ALA A 577 35.99 8.01 16.06
N ALA A 578 36.80 8.48 15.10
CA ALA A 578 36.63 8.19 13.67
C ALA A 578 36.49 6.68 13.36
N ARG A 579 37.29 5.83 13.97
CA ARG A 579 37.28 4.37 13.73
C ARG A 579 36.41 3.57 14.70
N THR A 580 35.63 4.24 15.55
CA THR A 580 34.74 3.56 16.50
C THR A 580 33.72 2.69 15.75
N ALA A 581 33.67 1.42 16.09
CA ALA A 581 32.68 0.49 15.57
C ALA A 581 31.53 0.34 16.56
N VAL A 582 30.29 0.50 16.07
CA VAL A 582 29.06 0.30 16.85
C VAL A 582 28.20 -0.69 16.12
N SER A 583 27.82 -1.76 16.81
CA SER A 583 26.85 -2.74 16.32
C SER A 583 25.75 -2.96 17.36
N SER A 584 24.59 -3.36 16.91
CA SER A 584 23.47 -3.75 17.77
C SER A 584 22.97 -5.14 17.41
N ARG A 585 22.37 -5.80 18.39
CA ARG A 585 21.73 -7.11 18.21
C ARG A 585 20.51 -7.20 19.10
N GLY A 586 19.38 -7.57 18.51
CA GLY A 586 18.16 -7.84 19.24
C GLY A 586 18.08 -9.30 19.70
N ASP A 587 17.61 -9.51 20.94
CA ASP A 587 17.23 -10.82 21.47
C ASP A 587 15.94 -10.68 22.27
N GLY A 588 14.83 -11.10 21.69
CA GLY A 588 13.50 -10.93 22.27
C GLY A 588 13.17 -9.43 22.49
N ARG A 589 13.13 -9.00 23.76
CA ARG A 589 12.85 -7.59 24.12
C ARG A 589 14.06 -6.81 24.56
N ARG A 590 15.27 -7.34 24.33
CA ARG A 590 16.53 -6.73 24.72
C ARG A 590 17.37 -6.40 23.50
N LEU A 591 17.86 -5.17 23.44
CA LEU A 591 18.83 -4.70 22.46
C LEU A 591 20.20 -4.67 23.14
N THR A 592 21.17 -5.40 22.60
CA THR A 592 22.57 -5.36 23.04
C THR A 592 23.36 -4.47 22.09
N VAL A 593 23.93 -3.39 22.59
CA VAL A 593 24.78 -2.45 21.85
C VAL A 593 26.24 -2.73 22.21
N THR A 594 27.05 -3.06 21.21
CA THR A 594 28.50 -3.27 21.36
C THR A 594 29.25 -2.09 20.78
N ILE A 595 30.15 -1.50 21.55
CA ILE A 595 30.98 -0.36 21.18
C ILE A 595 32.45 -0.81 21.24
N ALA A 596 33.18 -0.73 20.14
CA ALA A 596 34.63 -1.00 20.09
C ALA A 596 35.39 0.29 19.80
N ASN A 597 36.37 0.58 20.60
CA ASN A 597 37.30 1.71 20.45
C ASN A 597 38.68 1.23 20.00
N PRO A 598 38.93 1.09 18.68
CA PRO A 598 40.26 0.69 18.19
C PRO A 598 41.30 1.82 18.22
N GLY A 599 40.88 3.02 18.63
CA GLY A 599 41.75 4.20 18.72
C GLY A 599 42.79 4.13 19.84
N PRO A 600 43.76 5.03 19.83
CA PRO A 600 44.88 5.03 20.81
C PRO A 600 44.55 5.69 22.15
N ALA A 601 43.39 6.35 22.28
CA ALA A 601 42.94 7.06 23.48
C ALA A 601 41.62 6.51 24.01
N PRO A 602 41.37 6.58 25.34
CA PRO A 602 40.06 6.23 25.88
C PRO A 602 38.99 7.22 25.39
N LEU A 603 37.77 6.75 25.22
CA LEU A 603 36.60 7.53 24.80
C LEU A 603 35.43 7.32 25.77
N THR A 604 34.67 8.38 26.03
CA THR A 604 33.48 8.36 26.90
C THR A 604 32.22 8.42 26.07
N PHE A 605 31.45 7.33 26.06
CA PHE A 605 30.22 7.19 25.30
C PHE A 605 29.00 7.41 26.19
N THR A 606 28.00 8.11 25.62
CA THR A 606 26.68 8.28 26.23
C THR A 606 25.63 7.72 25.31
N LEU A 607 24.80 6.77 25.81
CA LEU A 607 23.63 6.21 25.13
C LEU A 607 22.38 6.77 25.78
N ASP A 608 21.62 7.58 25.03
CA ASP A 608 20.38 8.22 25.46
C ASP A 608 19.16 7.64 24.74
N ALA A 609 18.04 7.42 25.49
CA ALA A 609 16.75 7.15 24.89
C ALA A 609 16.14 8.45 24.35
N LEU A 610 15.78 8.45 23.05
CA LEU A 610 15.04 9.55 22.41
C LEU A 610 13.51 9.31 22.50
N ALA A 611 13.10 8.04 22.53
CA ALA A 611 11.71 7.61 22.70
C ALA A 611 11.63 6.15 23.20
N TYR A 612 10.39 5.69 23.44
CA TYR A 612 10.08 4.32 23.89
C TYR A 612 10.76 3.94 25.22
N GLY A 613 10.66 4.84 26.18
CA GLY A 613 11.25 4.70 27.50
C GLY A 613 12.10 5.91 27.87
N ALA A 614 12.66 5.89 29.06
CA ALA A 614 13.57 6.89 29.56
C ALA A 614 14.85 6.21 30.06
N GLY A 615 15.98 6.84 29.84
CA GLY A 615 17.24 6.35 30.37
C GLY A 615 18.44 6.92 29.66
N ARG A 616 19.53 6.92 30.42
CA ARG A 616 20.87 7.29 29.95
C ARG A 616 21.88 6.29 30.51
N ARG A 617 22.82 5.88 29.69
CA ARG A 617 23.95 5.07 30.09
C ARG A 617 25.23 5.76 29.64
N GLU A 618 26.18 5.83 30.53
CA GLU A 618 27.52 6.35 30.23
C GLU A 618 28.54 5.24 30.43
N VAL A 619 29.48 5.11 29.51
CA VAL A 619 30.52 4.11 29.56
C VAL A 619 31.84 4.66 28.98
N ALA A 620 32.94 4.52 29.74
CA ALA A 620 34.26 4.77 29.24
C ALA A 620 34.83 3.49 28.62
N VAL A 621 35.37 3.60 27.41
CA VAL A 621 35.98 2.48 26.68
C VAL A 621 37.47 2.80 26.48
N ALA A 622 38.34 1.98 27.06
CA ALA A 622 39.77 2.17 26.92
C ALA A 622 40.27 2.01 25.48
N ALA A 623 41.47 2.49 25.21
CA ALA A 623 42.16 2.31 23.94
C ALA A 623 42.28 0.80 23.60
N GLY A 624 41.83 0.40 22.39
CA GLY A 624 41.87 -0.98 21.93
C GLY A 624 40.83 -1.92 22.56
N ASP A 625 39.92 -1.41 23.40
CA ASP A 625 38.94 -2.21 24.16
C ASP A 625 37.51 -2.08 23.59
N ARG A 626 36.57 -2.78 24.22
CA ARG A 626 35.15 -2.76 23.88
C ARG A 626 34.27 -2.73 25.13
N ALA A 627 33.08 -2.15 24.99
CA ALA A 627 32.02 -2.19 25.98
C ALA A 627 30.74 -2.80 25.39
N VAL A 628 29.92 -3.37 26.26
CA VAL A 628 28.59 -3.91 25.89
C VAL A 628 27.56 -3.27 26.80
N ILE A 629 26.49 -2.76 26.21
CA ILE A 629 25.37 -2.14 26.91
C ILE A 629 24.09 -2.92 26.53
N ASP A 630 23.46 -3.50 27.52
CA ASP A 630 22.14 -4.08 27.36
C ASP A 630 21.06 -3.03 27.63
N TRP A 631 20.07 -2.95 26.72
CA TRP A 631 18.97 -2.03 26.79
C TRP A 631 17.63 -2.76 26.68
N ASP A 632 16.79 -2.61 27.70
CA ASP A 632 15.43 -3.16 27.68
C ASP A 632 14.50 -2.28 26.83
N THR A 633 13.80 -2.89 25.88
CA THR A 633 12.93 -2.20 24.93
C THR A 633 11.49 -2.14 25.43
N ALA A 634 10.75 -1.10 25.03
CA ALA A 634 9.32 -0.97 25.32
C ALA A 634 8.49 -1.75 24.27
N SER A 635 8.02 -2.94 24.62
CA SER A 635 7.27 -3.82 23.69
C SER A 635 8.02 -4.10 22.37
N GLY A 636 9.35 -4.19 22.45
CA GLY A 636 10.23 -4.35 21.29
C GLY A 636 10.72 -3.05 20.67
N TRP A 637 10.07 -1.91 20.90
CA TRP A 637 10.44 -0.63 20.33
C TRP A 637 11.62 0.03 21.05
N TYR A 638 12.49 0.68 20.29
CA TYR A 638 13.62 1.48 20.76
C TYR A 638 13.91 2.64 19.81
N ASP A 639 14.42 3.74 20.37
CA ASP A 639 14.98 4.88 19.65
C ASP A 639 16.10 5.47 20.52
N LEU A 640 17.34 5.12 20.18
CA LEU A 640 18.52 5.38 20.98
C LEU A 640 19.54 6.19 20.20
N ARG A 641 20.23 7.13 20.87
CA ARG A 641 21.33 7.89 20.30
C ARG A 641 22.59 7.70 21.14
N LEU A 642 23.66 7.26 20.49
CA LEU A 642 25.00 7.15 21.04
C LEU A 642 25.83 8.37 20.60
N THR A 643 26.43 9.04 21.55
CA THR A 643 27.38 10.18 21.36
C THR A 643 28.68 9.95 22.08
N VAL A 644 29.71 10.72 21.75
CA VAL A 644 31.07 10.68 22.34
C VAL A 644 31.40 12.04 22.89
N ALA A 645 31.85 12.10 24.14
CA ALA A 645 32.19 13.37 24.80
C ALA A 645 33.36 14.09 24.12
N GLU A 646 34.34 13.33 23.65
CA GLU A 646 35.59 13.81 23.02
C GLU A 646 35.40 14.19 21.53
N ASP A 647 34.21 13.90 20.94
CA ASP A 647 33.92 14.14 19.54
C ASP A 647 32.44 14.52 19.32
N PRO A 648 32.10 15.81 19.27
CA PRO A 648 30.72 16.26 19.05
C PRO A 648 30.15 15.93 17.65
N SER A 649 31.01 15.62 16.67
CA SER A 649 30.56 15.24 15.32
C SER A 649 30.05 13.80 15.27
N PHE A 650 30.54 12.94 16.18
CA PHE A 650 30.16 11.53 16.19
C PHE A 650 28.79 11.31 16.80
N HIS A 651 27.91 10.68 16.04
CA HIS A 651 26.74 10.04 16.62
C HIS A 651 26.31 8.80 15.84
N ARG A 652 25.64 7.91 16.55
CA ARG A 652 24.90 6.77 15.99
C ARG A 652 23.49 6.79 16.55
N ARG A 653 22.48 6.75 15.70
CA ARG A 653 21.09 6.55 16.13
C ARG A 653 20.64 5.17 15.70
N MET A 654 19.98 4.48 16.59
CA MET A 654 19.41 3.15 16.39
C MET A 654 17.94 3.22 16.76
N MET A 655 17.05 3.04 15.78
CA MET A 655 15.60 3.04 15.95
C MET A 655 14.99 1.84 15.24
N GLY A 656 13.93 1.28 15.80
CA GLY A 656 13.17 0.17 15.23
C GLY A 656 12.41 -0.63 16.26
N ARG A 657 11.91 -1.78 15.83
CA ARG A 657 11.26 -2.78 16.67
C ARG A 657 12.00 -4.11 16.56
N LEU A 658 12.20 -4.77 17.69
CA LEU A 658 12.68 -6.14 17.73
C LEU A 658 11.51 -7.08 17.43
N GLU A 659 11.60 -7.81 16.31
CA GLU A 659 10.60 -8.80 15.92
C GLU A 659 10.95 -10.16 16.55
N ASP A 660 10.02 -10.69 17.32
CA ASP A 660 10.14 -11.98 18.01
C ASP A 660 9.21 -13.08 17.45
N GLY A 661 8.50 -12.77 16.34
CA GLY A 661 7.54 -13.66 15.69
C GLY A 661 6.16 -13.67 16.33
N HIS A 662 5.92 -12.82 17.34
CA HIS A 662 4.63 -12.69 18.01
C HIS A 662 3.96 -11.35 17.71
N ALA A 663 2.63 -11.33 17.84
CA ALA A 663 1.87 -10.09 17.77
C ALA A 663 2.34 -9.11 18.85
N GLY A 664 2.38 -7.81 18.49
CA GLY A 664 2.83 -6.75 19.37
C GLY A 664 1.90 -5.55 19.36
N VAL A 665 2.50 -4.38 19.55
CA VAL A 665 1.82 -3.08 19.42
C VAL A 665 2.57 -2.21 18.44
N SER A 666 1.86 -1.28 17.78
CA SER A 666 2.47 -0.25 16.92
C SER A 666 3.33 0.73 17.72
N GLY A 667 4.27 1.39 17.05
CA GLY A 667 5.19 2.36 17.64
C GLY A 667 4.60 3.73 17.90
#